data_71d97c4305406ad2a0d9d831accd1452
#
_entry.id   71d97c4305406ad2a0d9d831accd1452
#
_cell.length_a   1.000
_cell.length_b   1.000
_cell.length_c   1.000
_cell.angle_alpha   90.00
_cell.angle_beta   90.00
_cell.angle_gamma   90.00
#
_symmetry.space_group_name_H-M   'P 1'
#
loop_
_entity.id
_entity.type
_entity.pdbx_description
1 polymer ?
#
loop_
_entity_poly.entity_id
_entity_poly.type
_entity_poly.pdbx_seq_one_letter_code
_entity_poly.pdbx_strand_id
1 'polypeptide(L)'
;MMSAYSVNANTHAQPIKNTQENTYGDAVLINDQKINFDKAHFESLSKKPLLAPIIKNNSLTQAASDEESIELSSVFREFSLGNSTGRKGLYVAPLSGMGSKHIISAQESNFNIIEYVKGAYEVTARYDFDDYIEDTTLIKDTVADTYYLYVLENNAVHKVNLVTQEIELSKEFYYPRAADKFDINNDGQDELFVYQSSKLFVLNSLDLSEIAVLENVPQNFVTGSFTEANAKEVLFSDGAVYRFENSEFVLHKQLSVSINGEHLIAVDINNDGLDEVINGQSWYSIEMLSPSTESILWTAQSDLDIDKVIVADIDNDGTDDLVYGDGQWGSLYALSLTTGVEFWSINNPEHGVSGIVVDDLNGDGKQNIAWGSGYSSSGEDGFYIHNTDDKTQQWAKGIKYYSNKALALADINNNGSLDILYSERDSNALHIVDTQTNEKILTNINVNNDWDNNNLVATAQLFDDGKNYIIAGSSAIYDANVQVFSPETGEELFQTYLGDGDYISTLTTLDINNDGKLEIIVGNGAEHTGSEGTFFKVLNGQTGELLKTSPRLGFYWGGMSSIVTGSFLNNENIDVVSLVSDYLISYDYSENTISKVALEQSFNGLVNTVINGEETLVASTYNGSLYKVALNGQTTLISEVCQNSLNNIVSVRAGFVQYSCSDQFGEYNLDSNVVSYTVERNNNDSWLATSTYNNVDYTLLAGQSLEVFSNQIAEPLAKPEAVSYSDHVLKSIQIDLPVSDDIDYVVLNKRPTLGRVEFTDRQAGLLTYIPSGAVGIDELSYYTVKDRSRSALSSLTLELKNTAPTANNMTLQTHWNTPLNFNLEGMDEDAEPLVFQIKNSPAHGQIQLMDSALGSVTFSPSGDSVEPVSVSFIVKDSLVESELHNVVIELTNTAPQAQNVTYNTSYKSEVNGRFSALDSDNDTLEFEVVTEPNSGTLTFEPDTGLFKLTPTSESDHVVTFSYVAKDKFDSSAVQTVTINVEGKQAAALATPSSDSGSSSGGSIYYLLTLLSVVLFGRRRFN
;
A
#
# COMPACT_ATOMS: atom_id res chain seq x y z
N MET A 1 -21.42 33.61 -36.39
CA MET A 1 -22.63 33.64 -37.23
C MET A 1 -22.90 32.22 -37.69
N MET A 2 -24.07 31.74 -37.33
CA MET A 2 -24.58 30.40 -37.66
C MET A 2 -24.65 30.15 -39.16
N SER A 3 -24.40 28.94 -39.58
CA SER A 3 -25.35 28.25 -40.49
C SER A 3 -25.06 26.73 -40.45
N ALA A 4 -26.10 26.01 -40.04
CA ALA A 4 -26.24 24.58 -40.11
C ALA A 4 -26.39 24.04 -41.53
N TYR A 5 -25.90 22.86 -41.80
CA TYR A 5 -26.46 21.96 -42.79
C TYR A 5 -26.46 20.51 -42.27
N SER A 6 -27.66 20.04 -42.03
CA SER A 6 -27.99 18.63 -41.86
C SER A 6 -28.12 17.93 -43.21
N VAL A 7 -27.54 16.75 -43.36
CA VAL A 7 -27.99 15.80 -44.39
C VAL A 7 -28.04 14.40 -43.75
N ASN A 8 -29.28 13.89 -43.68
CA ASN A 8 -29.60 12.50 -43.45
C ASN A 8 -29.18 11.63 -44.64
N ALA A 9 -28.60 10.50 -44.42
CA ALA A 9 -28.76 9.34 -45.29
C ALA A 9 -28.65 8.04 -44.50
N ASN A 10 -29.80 7.43 -44.25
CA ASN A 10 -29.95 5.98 -43.98
C ASN A 10 -29.46 5.14 -45.15
N THR A 11 -28.66 4.15 -44.91
CA THR A 11 -28.73 2.88 -45.66
C THR A 11 -28.23 1.73 -44.80
N HIS A 12 -29.08 0.70 -44.73
CA HIS A 12 -28.88 -0.60 -44.12
C HIS A 12 -27.64 -1.33 -44.64
N ALA A 13 -26.88 -1.93 -43.76
CA ALA A 13 -26.05 -3.10 -44.07
C ALA A 13 -26.27 -4.16 -43.01
N GLN A 14 -26.63 -5.35 -43.42
CA GLN A 14 -26.85 -6.57 -42.64
C GLN A 14 -25.52 -7.18 -42.21
N PRO A 15 -25.46 -7.89 -41.07
CA PRO A 15 -24.21 -8.51 -40.60
C PRO A 15 -23.96 -9.83 -41.35
N ILE A 16 -22.77 -9.98 -41.87
CA ILE A 16 -22.26 -11.27 -42.37
C ILE A 16 -21.66 -12.04 -41.19
N LYS A 17 -22.32 -13.11 -40.81
CA LYS A 17 -21.74 -14.19 -39.99
C LYS A 17 -20.69 -14.93 -40.81
N ASN A 18 -19.47 -14.95 -40.36
CA ASN A 18 -18.52 -16.01 -40.71
C ASN A 18 -17.94 -16.60 -39.41
N THR A 19 -18.50 -17.75 -39.11
CA THR A 19 -17.88 -18.76 -38.24
C THR A 19 -16.83 -19.51 -39.04
N GLN A 20 -15.57 -19.43 -38.65
CA GLN A 20 -14.61 -20.50 -38.85
C GLN A 20 -13.72 -20.62 -37.60
N GLU A 21 -13.99 -21.68 -36.87
CA GLU A 21 -13.07 -22.26 -35.91
C GLU A 21 -11.82 -22.74 -36.66
N ASN A 22 -10.68 -22.21 -36.33
CA ASN A 22 -9.39 -22.81 -36.68
C ASN A 22 -8.75 -23.36 -35.41
N THR A 23 -8.92 -24.64 -35.22
CA THR A 23 -8.05 -25.46 -34.37
C THR A 23 -6.67 -25.53 -35.01
N TYR A 24 -5.68 -24.93 -34.41
CA TYR A 24 -4.28 -25.15 -34.76
C TYR A 24 -3.80 -26.42 -34.06
N GLY A 25 -3.54 -27.43 -34.89
CA GLY A 25 -2.81 -28.62 -34.49
C GLY A 25 -1.31 -28.48 -34.80
N ASP A 26 -0.51 -28.98 -33.89
CA ASP A 26 0.96 -29.01 -33.92
C ASP A 26 1.54 -29.76 -35.13
N ALA A 27 1.70 -29.15 -36.28
CA ALA A 27 2.69 -29.52 -37.31
C ALA A 27 2.65 -28.56 -38.51
N VAL A 28 3.74 -27.94 -38.81
CA VAL A 28 3.96 -27.22 -40.08
C VAL A 28 4.52 -28.22 -41.08
N LEU A 29 3.80 -28.43 -42.20
CA LEU A 29 4.28 -29.21 -43.32
C LEU A 29 4.98 -28.31 -44.33
N ILE A 30 6.27 -28.51 -44.48
CA ILE A 30 7.04 -27.94 -45.60
C ILE A 30 7.53 -29.08 -46.44
N ASN A 31 7.09 -29.09 -47.71
CA ASN A 31 7.46 -30.06 -48.72
C ASN A 31 7.24 -31.58 -48.38
N ASP A 32 6.03 -31.93 -47.94
CA ASP A 32 5.62 -33.32 -47.64
C ASP A 32 6.52 -34.11 -46.66
N GLN A 33 7.35 -33.43 -45.89
CA GLN A 33 8.14 -34.07 -44.82
C GLN A 33 7.77 -33.50 -43.45
N LYS A 34 7.46 -34.39 -42.55
CA LYS A 34 7.16 -34.06 -41.13
C LYS A 34 8.47 -33.85 -40.39
N ILE A 35 8.80 -32.61 -40.04
CA ILE A 35 9.97 -32.30 -39.20
C ILE A 35 9.52 -32.24 -37.74
N ASN A 36 9.98 -33.19 -36.95
CA ASN A 36 9.80 -33.12 -35.49
C ASN A 36 10.87 -32.20 -34.91
N PHE A 37 10.45 -31.10 -34.35
CA PHE A 37 11.31 -30.22 -33.56
C PHE A 37 11.53 -30.79 -32.15
N ASP A 38 12.79 -30.90 -31.77
CA ASP A 38 13.17 -31.34 -30.43
C ASP A 38 12.92 -30.18 -29.41
N LYS A 39 11.86 -30.28 -28.65
CA LYS A 39 11.44 -29.34 -27.66
C LYS A 39 12.53 -29.01 -26.60
N ALA A 40 13.40 -29.97 -26.32
CA ALA A 40 14.50 -29.81 -25.36
C ALA A 40 15.60 -28.88 -25.88
N HIS A 41 15.81 -28.80 -27.21
CA HIS A 41 16.79 -27.88 -27.78
C HIS A 41 16.27 -26.43 -27.80
N PHE A 42 14.97 -26.28 -27.99
CA PHE A 42 14.33 -24.94 -27.95
C PHE A 42 14.31 -24.35 -26.55
N GLU A 43 14.05 -25.17 -25.52
CA GLU A 43 14.09 -24.74 -24.11
C GLU A 43 15.50 -24.37 -23.63
N SER A 44 16.56 -24.86 -24.27
CA SER A 44 17.94 -24.50 -23.93
C SER A 44 18.39 -23.17 -24.56
N LEU A 45 17.74 -22.74 -25.64
CA LEU A 45 18.03 -21.45 -26.30
C LEU A 45 17.20 -20.31 -25.73
N SER A 46 16.04 -20.59 -25.12
CA SER A 46 15.19 -19.61 -24.47
C SER A 46 15.69 -19.19 -23.07
N LYS A 47 16.68 -19.90 -22.51
CA LYS A 47 17.26 -19.61 -21.18
C LYS A 47 18.54 -18.77 -21.20
N LYS A 48 18.98 -18.26 -22.35
CA LYS A 48 19.97 -17.19 -22.33
C LYS A 48 19.26 -15.89 -22.05
N PRO A 49 19.57 -15.22 -20.93
CA PRO A 49 19.06 -13.87 -20.74
C PRO A 49 19.53 -13.07 -21.96
N LEU A 50 18.61 -12.41 -22.64
CA LEU A 50 18.94 -11.31 -23.52
C LEU A 50 19.89 -10.42 -22.73
N LEU A 51 21.11 -10.21 -23.23
CA LEU A 51 22.01 -9.23 -22.65
C LEU A 51 21.24 -7.91 -22.65
N ALA A 52 20.71 -7.53 -21.51
CA ALA A 52 20.13 -6.22 -21.33
C ALA A 52 21.26 -5.22 -21.68
N PRO A 53 20.99 -4.19 -22.49
CA PRO A 53 21.96 -3.12 -22.63
C PRO A 53 22.22 -2.60 -21.22
N ILE A 54 23.48 -2.64 -20.83
CA ILE A 54 23.94 -2.02 -19.58
C ILE A 54 23.63 -0.55 -19.78
N ILE A 55 22.68 -0.02 -18.99
CA ILE A 55 22.50 1.43 -18.89
C ILE A 55 23.71 1.90 -18.10
N LYS A 56 24.77 2.29 -18.82
CA LYS A 56 25.87 2.98 -18.20
C LYS A 56 25.42 4.41 -17.96
N ASN A 57 25.37 4.77 -16.70
CA ASN A 57 25.11 6.12 -16.25
C ASN A 57 26.13 7.08 -16.86
N ASN A 58 25.70 7.94 -17.76
CA ASN A 58 26.44 9.15 -18.05
C ASN A 58 26.22 10.09 -16.86
N SER A 59 27.29 10.36 -16.13
CA SER A 59 27.40 11.19 -14.93
C SER A 59 26.76 10.60 -13.66
N LEU A 60 27.41 9.59 -13.06
CA LEU A 60 27.41 9.46 -11.61
C LEU A 60 28.09 10.70 -11.02
N THR A 61 27.32 11.67 -10.54
CA THR A 61 27.83 12.57 -9.51
C THR A 61 28.09 11.69 -8.31
N GLN A 62 29.33 11.32 -8.15
CA GLN A 62 29.85 10.46 -7.11
C GLN A 62 29.52 11.07 -5.75
N ALA A 63 28.44 10.59 -5.13
CA ALA A 63 28.30 10.72 -3.70
C ALA A 63 29.31 9.73 -3.08
N ALA A 64 30.28 10.30 -2.37
CA ALA A 64 31.36 9.54 -1.78
C ALA A 64 30.84 8.65 -0.67
N SER A 65 30.73 7.35 -0.90
CA SER A 65 30.91 6.28 0.08
C SER A 65 31.02 4.94 -0.64
N ASP A 66 31.83 4.04 -0.13
CA ASP A 66 32.11 2.69 -0.64
C ASP A 66 30.88 1.75 -0.57
N GLU A 67 29.73 2.15 -1.13
CA GLU A 67 28.56 1.30 -1.26
C GLU A 67 28.56 0.68 -2.66
N GLU A 68 28.34 -0.63 -2.73
CA GLU A 68 28.20 -1.38 -3.96
C GLU A 68 27.12 -0.74 -4.84
N SER A 69 27.47 -0.48 -6.11
CA SER A 69 26.53 0.06 -7.08
C SER A 69 25.36 -0.90 -7.27
N ILE A 70 24.13 -0.41 -7.09
CA ILE A 70 22.92 -1.20 -7.36
C ILE A 70 22.83 -1.37 -8.87
N GLU A 71 22.93 -2.61 -9.34
CA GLU A 71 22.63 -2.94 -10.73
C GLU A 71 21.11 -3.14 -10.87
N LEU A 72 20.48 -2.25 -11.66
CA LEU A 72 19.11 -2.43 -12.10
C LEU A 72 19.11 -3.38 -13.31
N SER A 73 18.43 -4.51 -13.20
CA SER A 73 18.17 -5.39 -14.33
C SER A 73 16.81 -5.07 -14.95
N SER A 74 16.80 -4.81 -16.26
CA SER A 74 15.54 -4.67 -17.00
C SER A 74 14.90 -6.05 -17.17
N VAL A 75 13.66 -6.19 -16.72
CA VAL A 75 12.87 -7.43 -16.79
C VAL A 75 11.94 -7.39 -17.99
N PHE A 76 11.43 -6.22 -18.31
CA PHE A 76 10.46 -6.02 -19.39
C PHE A 76 10.63 -4.63 -19.99
N ARG A 77 10.48 -4.50 -21.31
CA ARG A 77 10.46 -3.22 -22.02
C ARG A 77 9.47 -3.25 -23.17
N GLU A 78 8.62 -2.25 -23.23
CA GLU A 78 7.85 -1.90 -24.41
C GLU A 78 8.03 -0.40 -24.66
N PHE A 79 8.71 -0.05 -25.77
CA PHE A 79 8.91 1.32 -26.17
C PHE A 79 7.75 1.78 -27.06
N SER A 80 7.21 2.94 -26.79
CA SER A 80 6.42 3.69 -27.75
C SER A 80 7.39 4.37 -28.73
N LEU A 81 7.03 4.35 -29.99
CA LEU A 81 7.71 5.21 -30.98
C LEU A 81 7.09 6.60 -30.86
N GLY A 82 7.71 7.57 -30.27
CA GLY A 82 7.17 8.91 -30.02
C GLY A 82 6.58 9.62 -31.25
N ASN A 83 6.13 10.86 -31.09
CA ASN A 83 5.55 11.68 -32.15
C ASN A 83 6.55 11.84 -33.30
N SER A 84 6.04 11.80 -34.54
CA SER A 84 6.84 12.08 -35.73
C SER A 84 8.09 11.20 -35.84
N THR A 85 7.93 9.89 -35.67
CA THR A 85 8.99 8.88 -35.76
C THR A 85 9.80 9.03 -37.04
N GLY A 86 11.12 9.17 -36.91
CA GLY A 86 12.02 9.36 -38.05
C GLY A 86 12.10 10.80 -38.59
N ARG A 87 11.42 11.79 -37.99
CA ARG A 87 11.41 13.18 -38.47
C ARG A 87 12.81 13.80 -38.49
N LYS A 88 13.65 13.45 -37.50
CA LYS A 88 15.01 13.97 -37.38
C LYS A 88 16.04 13.06 -38.06
N GLY A 89 15.60 11.94 -38.59
CA GLY A 89 16.39 10.98 -39.33
C GLY A 89 15.84 9.57 -39.25
N LEU A 90 15.77 8.90 -40.38
CA LEU A 90 15.38 7.50 -40.45
C LEU A 90 16.42 6.78 -41.33
N TYR A 91 17.09 5.79 -40.75
CA TYR A 91 18.25 5.14 -41.37
C TYR A 91 18.14 3.62 -41.26
N VAL A 92 18.87 2.93 -42.13
CA VAL A 92 19.07 1.48 -42.05
C VAL A 92 20.56 1.16 -41.96
N ALA A 93 20.94 0.32 -41.00
CA ALA A 93 22.32 -0.13 -40.85
C ALA A 93 22.41 -1.55 -40.27
N PRO A 94 23.40 -2.35 -40.68
CA PRO A 94 23.74 -3.62 -40.01
C PRO A 94 24.58 -3.31 -38.77
N LEU A 95 23.93 -3.24 -37.57
CA LEU A 95 24.62 -2.91 -36.31
C LEU A 95 25.28 -4.13 -35.64
N SER A 96 24.78 -5.33 -35.87
CA SER A 96 25.38 -6.54 -35.36
C SER A 96 26.01 -7.30 -36.51
N GLY A 97 27.22 -7.78 -36.40
CA GLY A 97 27.95 -8.53 -37.45
C GLY A 97 27.27 -9.82 -37.96
N MET A 98 25.97 -9.94 -37.76
CA MET A 98 25.13 -11.09 -38.12
C MET A 98 24.20 -10.85 -39.33
N GLY A 99 24.39 -9.80 -40.11
CA GLY A 99 23.66 -9.57 -41.37
C GLY A 99 22.20 -9.13 -41.25
N SER A 100 21.65 -8.99 -40.05
CA SER A 100 20.35 -8.35 -39.83
C SER A 100 20.48 -6.82 -39.92
N LYS A 101 19.56 -6.21 -40.64
CA LYS A 101 19.48 -4.76 -40.75
C LYS A 101 18.62 -4.18 -39.63
N HIS A 102 19.05 -3.05 -39.10
CA HIS A 102 18.35 -2.33 -38.05
C HIS A 102 17.85 -0.99 -38.60
N ILE A 103 16.66 -0.61 -38.22
CA ILE A 103 16.11 0.71 -38.51
C ILE A 103 16.44 1.61 -37.33
N ILE A 104 17.11 2.73 -37.59
CA ILE A 104 17.44 3.76 -36.63
C ILE A 104 16.51 4.93 -36.89
N SER A 105 15.63 5.23 -35.93
CA SER A 105 14.63 6.29 -36.04
C SER A 105 14.89 7.37 -35.02
N ALA A 106 15.27 8.56 -35.47
CA ALA A 106 15.46 9.75 -34.63
C ALA A 106 14.25 10.67 -34.68
N GLN A 107 13.86 11.19 -33.53
CA GLN A 107 12.73 12.10 -33.33
C GLN A 107 13.13 13.29 -32.44
N GLU A 108 12.18 13.99 -31.88
CA GLU A 108 12.42 15.29 -31.22
C GLU A 108 13.45 15.29 -30.08
N SER A 109 13.54 14.21 -29.29
CA SER A 109 14.48 14.11 -28.17
C SER A 109 15.04 12.70 -27.94
N ASN A 110 14.85 11.80 -28.88
CA ASN A 110 15.36 10.43 -28.73
C ASN A 110 15.59 9.76 -30.09
N PHE A 111 16.32 8.67 -30.08
CA PHE A 111 16.29 7.72 -31.20
C PHE A 111 15.91 6.32 -30.71
N ASN A 112 15.32 5.54 -31.60
CA ASN A 112 14.98 4.15 -31.37
C ASN A 112 15.71 3.26 -32.38
N ILE A 113 16.01 2.02 -31.96
CA ILE A 113 16.51 0.98 -32.85
C ILE A 113 15.40 -0.09 -32.95
N ILE A 114 15.01 -0.38 -34.21
CA ILE A 114 13.99 -1.36 -34.52
C ILE A 114 14.66 -2.51 -35.27
N GLU A 115 14.41 -3.73 -34.86
CA GLU A 115 15.00 -4.93 -35.42
C GLU A 115 13.93 -5.98 -35.75
N TYR A 116 14.18 -6.77 -36.80
CA TYR A 116 13.34 -7.92 -37.12
C TYR A 116 13.84 -9.16 -36.38
N VAL A 117 13.12 -9.54 -35.31
CA VAL A 117 13.48 -10.62 -34.39
C VAL A 117 12.41 -11.69 -34.39
N LYS A 118 12.78 -12.98 -34.60
CA LYS A 118 11.85 -14.14 -34.52
C LYS A 118 10.57 -13.98 -35.35
N GLY A 119 10.64 -13.27 -36.48
CA GLY A 119 9.48 -13.14 -37.37
C GLY A 119 8.61 -11.92 -37.13
N ALA A 120 9.02 -10.99 -36.29
CA ALA A 120 8.33 -9.74 -35.99
C ALA A 120 9.32 -8.59 -35.84
N TYR A 121 8.84 -7.34 -36.07
CA TYR A 121 9.64 -6.16 -35.80
C TYR A 121 9.43 -5.76 -34.34
N GLU A 122 10.51 -5.44 -33.65
CA GLU A 122 10.53 -5.01 -32.25
C GLU A 122 11.41 -3.78 -32.09
N VAL A 123 11.05 -2.86 -31.18
CA VAL A 123 11.91 -1.77 -30.74
C VAL A 123 12.86 -2.36 -29.71
N THR A 124 14.09 -2.59 -30.09
CA THR A 124 15.10 -3.27 -29.25
C THR A 124 15.90 -2.32 -28.38
N ALA A 125 15.95 -1.03 -28.74
CA ALA A 125 16.63 -0.01 -27.95
C ALA A 125 16.02 1.37 -28.15
N ARG A 126 16.19 2.22 -27.14
CA ARG A 126 15.85 3.64 -27.15
C ARG A 126 16.92 4.41 -26.38
N TYR A 127 17.29 5.57 -26.91
CA TYR A 127 18.17 6.51 -26.25
C TYR A 127 17.50 7.88 -26.20
N ASP A 128 17.35 8.44 -25.01
CA ASP A 128 16.77 9.76 -24.78
C ASP A 128 17.87 10.80 -24.56
N PHE A 129 17.72 11.99 -25.16
CA PHE A 129 18.62 13.12 -25.05
C PHE A 129 18.04 14.20 -24.12
N ASP A 130 18.92 15.01 -23.56
CA ASP A 130 18.53 16.06 -22.61
C ASP A 130 17.87 17.26 -23.28
N ASP A 131 18.11 17.46 -24.56
CA ASP A 131 17.61 18.61 -25.31
C ASP A 131 16.94 18.16 -26.62
N TYR A 132 16.35 19.11 -27.31
CA TYR A 132 15.68 18.87 -28.57
C TYR A 132 16.71 18.58 -29.69
N ILE A 133 16.48 17.50 -30.43
CA ILE A 133 17.26 17.12 -31.60
C ILE A 133 16.88 18.02 -32.78
N GLU A 134 17.79 18.79 -33.28
CA GLU A 134 17.56 19.64 -34.47
C GLU A 134 17.69 18.81 -35.75
N ASP A 135 18.72 17.96 -35.85
CA ASP A 135 18.92 17.09 -36.98
C ASP A 135 19.88 15.90 -36.62
N THR A 136 19.97 14.90 -37.51
CA THR A 136 20.88 13.77 -37.34
C THR A 136 21.47 13.35 -38.67
N THR A 137 22.65 12.69 -38.64
CA THR A 137 23.18 11.94 -39.77
C THR A 137 23.90 10.68 -39.34
N LEU A 138 23.85 9.65 -40.18
CA LEU A 138 24.43 8.32 -39.90
C LEU A 138 25.75 8.19 -40.69
N ILE A 139 26.88 8.03 -39.98
CA ILE A 139 28.20 7.85 -40.63
C ILE A 139 28.79 6.53 -40.16
N LYS A 140 29.37 5.79 -41.11
CA LYS A 140 30.16 4.58 -40.87
C LYS A 140 31.61 4.92 -40.64
N ASP A 141 32.19 4.51 -39.52
CA ASP A 141 33.63 4.48 -39.34
C ASP A 141 34.17 3.28 -40.16
N THR A 142 34.88 3.57 -41.25
CA THR A 142 35.36 2.59 -42.21
C THR A 142 36.51 1.73 -41.67
N VAL A 143 37.22 2.21 -40.65
CA VAL A 143 38.33 1.51 -39.99
C VAL A 143 37.80 0.58 -38.88
N ALA A 144 36.90 1.06 -38.04
CA ALA A 144 36.26 0.30 -36.95
C ALA A 144 35.10 -0.60 -37.42
N ASP A 145 34.66 -0.43 -38.66
CA ASP A 145 33.51 -1.11 -39.25
C ASP A 145 32.22 -0.95 -38.37
N THR A 146 32.04 0.25 -37.80
CA THR A 146 30.99 0.57 -36.85
C THR A 146 30.22 1.81 -37.32
N TYR A 147 28.90 1.82 -37.07
CA TYR A 147 28.01 2.93 -37.39
C TYR A 147 27.82 3.83 -36.18
N TYR A 148 27.89 5.14 -36.43
CA TYR A 148 27.65 6.20 -35.47
C TYR A 148 26.53 7.11 -35.92
N LEU A 149 25.62 7.43 -34.99
CA LEU A 149 24.64 8.48 -35.20
C LEU A 149 25.23 9.80 -34.67
N TYR A 150 25.32 10.81 -35.55
CA TYR A 150 25.66 12.17 -35.17
C TYR A 150 24.38 12.91 -34.91
N VAL A 151 24.22 13.40 -33.67
CA VAL A 151 23.02 14.07 -33.19
C VAL A 151 23.33 15.53 -32.91
N LEU A 152 22.57 16.40 -33.54
CA LEU A 152 22.66 17.83 -33.34
C LEU A 152 21.58 18.26 -32.32
N GLU A 153 21.99 18.60 -31.10
CA GLU A 153 21.13 19.23 -30.10
C GLU A 153 21.33 20.75 -30.10
N ASN A 154 20.46 21.50 -29.39
CA ASN A 154 20.54 22.96 -29.29
C ASN A 154 21.90 23.49 -28.87
N ASN A 155 22.66 22.75 -28.06
CA ASN A 155 23.90 23.19 -27.45
C ASN A 155 25.13 22.38 -27.88
N ALA A 156 24.97 21.28 -28.60
CA ALA A 156 26.06 20.36 -28.90
C ALA A 156 25.82 19.52 -30.15
N VAL A 157 26.92 18.97 -30.66
CA VAL A 157 26.93 17.85 -31.59
C VAL A 157 27.53 16.65 -30.89
N HIS A 158 26.81 15.55 -30.91
CA HIS A 158 27.20 14.30 -30.27
C HIS A 158 27.52 13.21 -31.29
N LYS A 159 28.56 12.45 -31.04
CA LYS A 159 28.88 11.18 -31.74
C LYS A 159 28.40 10.02 -30.88
N VAL A 160 27.36 9.32 -31.30
CA VAL A 160 26.73 8.22 -30.57
C VAL A 160 27.06 6.89 -31.22
N ASN A 161 27.66 5.98 -30.48
CA ASN A 161 27.88 4.60 -30.89
C ASN A 161 26.57 3.83 -30.82
N LEU A 162 26.06 3.36 -31.94
CA LEU A 162 24.76 2.64 -32.01
C LEU A 162 24.81 1.23 -31.42
N VAL A 163 25.97 0.62 -31.30
CA VAL A 163 26.11 -0.72 -30.69
C VAL A 163 26.16 -0.64 -29.19
N THR A 164 26.97 0.30 -28.63
CA THR A 164 27.06 0.50 -27.17
C THR A 164 25.99 1.43 -26.64
N GLN A 165 25.34 2.21 -27.50
CA GLN A 165 24.37 3.27 -27.16
C GLN A 165 24.97 4.33 -26.22
N GLU A 166 26.22 4.66 -26.41
CA GLU A 166 26.96 5.67 -25.62
C GLU A 166 27.34 6.86 -26.49
N ILE A 167 27.32 8.07 -25.93
CA ILE A 167 27.95 9.25 -26.49
C ILE A 167 29.45 9.09 -26.28
N GLU A 168 30.20 8.88 -27.35
CA GLU A 168 31.65 8.77 -27.26
C GLU A 168 32.34 10.13 -27.27
N LEU A 169 31.79 11.10 -28.03
CA LEU A 169 32.34 12.44 -28.17
C LEU A 169 31.21 13.47 -28.21
N SER A 170 31.50 14.65 -27.67
CA SER A 170 30.63 15.82 -27.75
C SER A 170 31.42 17.06 -28.07
N LYS A 171 30.84 17.96 -28.88
CA LYS A 171 31.40 19.26 -29.21
C LYS A 171 30.35 20.33 -29.05
N GLU A 172 30.67 21.42 -28.33
CA GLU A 172 29.75 22.53 -28.12
C GLU A 172 29.47 23.27 -29.45
N PHE A 173 28.20 23.44 -29.74
CA PHE A 173 27.62 24.22 -30.81
C PHE A 173 26.44 25.04 -30.29
N TYR A 174 26.15 26.15 -30.90
CA TYR A 174 25.04 26.99 -30.52
C TYR A 174 23.93 26.98 -31.60
N TYR A 175 22.86 26.22 -31.38
CA TYR A 175 21.76 26.00 -32.32
C TYR A 175 22.25 25.50 -33.70
N PRO A 176 22.88 24.35 -33.84
CA PRO A 176 23.13 23.72 -35.14
C PRO A 176 21.79 23.32 -35.76
N ARG A 177 21.66 23.41 -37.09
CA ARG A 177 20.35 23.30 -37.77
C ARG A 177 20.27 22.21 -38.83
N ALA A 178 21.34 21.85 -39.45
CA ALA A 178 21.36 20.83 -40.49
C ALA A 178 22.67 20.03 -40.44
N ALA A 179 22.57 18.74 -40.69
CA ALA A 179 23.67 17.83 -40.80
C ALA A 179 23.66 17.11 -42.14
N ASP A 180 24.85 16.91 -42.72
CA ASP A 180 25.09 16.06 -43.90
C ASP A 180 26.41 15.35 -43.74
N LYS A 181 26.72 14.43 -44.66
CA LYS A 181 27.96 13.70 -44.69
C LYS A 181 28.52 13.59 -46.12
N PHE A 182 29.81 13.66 -46.25
CA PHE A 182 30.48 13.48 -47.53
C PHE A 182 31.97 13.33 -47.33
N ASP A 183 32.63 12.40 -48.04
CA ASP A 183 34.09 12.30 -48.08
C ASP A 183 34.67 13.44 -48.91
N ILE A 184 34.82 14.62 -48.28
CA ILE A 184 35.26 15.87 -48.96
C ILE A 184 36.75 15.90 -49.23
N ASN A 185 37.52 15.18 -48.38
CA ASN A 185 38.98 15.16 -48.47
C ASN A 185 39.54 13.95 -49.26
N ASN A 186 38.68 13.02 -49.66
CA ASN A 186 38.95 11.80 -50.39
C ASN A 186 39.86 10.82 -49.65
N ASP A 187 39.72 10.69 -48.34
CA ASP A 187 40.44 9.73 -47.52
C ASP A 187 39.70 8.41 -47.31
N GLY A 188 38.45 8.31 -47.80
CA GLY A 188 37.57 7.14 -47.69
C GLY A 188 36.74 7.11 -46.42
N GLN A 189 36.73 8.20 -45.65
CA GLN A 189 35.91 8.41 -44.48
C GLN A 189 35.03 9.66 -44.69
N ASP A 190 33.76 9.53 -44.49
CA ASP A 190 32.85 10.69 -44.58
C ASP A 190 33.16 11.70 -43.47
N GLU A 191 33.23 12.99 -43.81
CA GLU A 191 33.19 14.09 -42.87
C GLU A 191 31.77 14.44 -42.48
N LEU A 192 31.63 15.07 -41.29
CA LEU A 192 30.36 15.59 -40.79
C LEU A 192 30.22 17.09 -41.15
N PHE A 193 29.18 17.44 -41.87
CA PHE A 193 28.81 18.81 -42.19
C PHE A 193 27.75 19.32 -41.20
N VAL A 194 27.99 20.47 -40.57
CA VAL A 194 27.10 21.07 -39.57
C VAL A 194 26.84 22.53 -39.92
N TYR A 195 25.59 22.88 -40.19
CA TYR A 195 25.21 24.26 -40.44
C TYR A 195 24.83 24.99 -39.14
N GLN A 196 25.38 26.21 -38.97
CA GLN A 196 25.08 27.06 -37.82
C GLN A 196 25.22 28.55 -38.18
N SER A 197 24.18 29.33 -37.96
CA SER A 197 24.25 30.81 -38.02
C SER A 197 24.92 31.38 -39.28
N SER A 198 24.49 30.94 -40.47
CA SER A 198 25.09 31.30 -41.80
C SER A 198 26.52 30.82 -42.03
N LYS A 199 26.92 29.79 -41.31
CA LYS A 199 28.22 29.10 -41.49
C LYS A 199 27.99 27.62 -41.66
N LEU A 200 28.78 27.01 -42.54
CA LEU A 200 28.87 25.56 -42.68
C LEU A 200 30.22 25.09 -42.18
N PHE A 201 30.20 24.31 -41.10
CA PHE A 201 31.38 23.68 -40.52
C PHE A 201 31.55 22.28 -41.12
N VAL A 202 32.79 21.94 -41.45
CA VAL A 202 33.17 20.58 -41.82
C VAL A 202 34.04 20.02 -40.71
N LEU A 203 33.60 18.93 -40.12
CA LEU A 203 34.26 18.28 -38.98
C LEU A 203 34.74 16.89 -39.37
N ASN A 204 35.92 16.52 -38.88
CA ASN A 204 36.36 15.15 -38.94
C ASN A 204 35.40 14.26 -38.14
N SER A 205 34.79 13.27 -38.74
CA SER A 205 33.81 12.41 -38.10
C SER A 205 34.39 11.49 -36.99
N LEU A 206 35.71 11.27 -36.98
CA LEU A 206 36.31 10.41 -35.97
C LEU A 206 36.48 11.11 -34.62
N ASP A 207 36.93 12.41 -34.63
CA ASP A 207 37.30 13.16 -33.42
C ASP A 207 36.60 14.52 -33.24
N LEU A 208 35.70 14.90 -34.17
CA LEU A 208 34.95 16.15 -34.20
C LEU A 208 35.87 17.40 -34.32
N SER A 209 37.14 17.24 -34.76
CA SER A 209 38.02 18.37 -35.06
C SER A 209 37.54 19.12 -36.31
N GLU A 210 37.68 20.45 -36.31
CA GLU A 210 37.30 21.29 -37.43
C GLU A 210 38.32 21.19 -38.56
N ILE A 211 37.84 20.85 -39.76
CA ILE A 211 38.62 20.77 -41.00
C ILE A 211 38.54 22.08 -41.75
N ALA A 212 37.31 22.62 -41.93
CA ALA A 212 37.06 23.82 -42.68
C ALA A 212 35.77 24.53 -42.25
N VAL A 213 35.64 25.80 -42.56
CA VAL A 213 34.38 26.58 -42.35
C VAL A 213 34.11 27.45 -43.58
N LEU A 214 32.86 27.41 -44.07
CA LEU A 214 32.33 28.37 -45.03
C LEU A 214 31.48 29.40 -44.32
N GLU A 215 31.72 30.67 -44.59
CA GLU A 215 30.96 31.76 -43.94
C GLU A 215 29.98 32.43 -44.93
N ASN A 216 28.88 32.96 -44.39
CA ASN A 216 27.83 33.70 -45.14
C ASN A 216 27.18 32.87 -46.24
N VAL A 217 26.84 31.63 -45.95
CA VAL A 217 26.16 30.70 -46.85
C VAL A 217 24.72 30.43 -46.40
N PRO A 218 23.83 30.05 -47.34
CA PRO A 218 22.48 29.60 -47.00
C PRO A 218 22.47 28.30 -46.17
N GLN A 219 21.34 28.03 -45.51
CA GLN A 219 21.14 26.79 -44.73
C GLN A 219 21.01 25.56 -45.63
N ASN A 220 20.25 25.67 -46.69
CA ASN A 220 19.97 24.55 -47.57
C ASN A 220 21.16 24.34 -48.53
N PHE A 221 21.79 23.21 -48.40
CA PHE A 221 22.95 22.79 -49.19
C PHE A 221 22.88 21.32 -49.49
N VAL A 222 23.70 20.86 -50.44
CA VAL A 222 23.92 19.47 -50.78
C VAL A 222 25.39 19.28 -51.18
N THR A 223 25.95 18.14 -50.85
CA THR A 223 27.32 17.74 -51.15
C THR A 223 27.35 16.81 -52.36
N GLY A 224 28.37 16.89 -53.21
CA GLY A 224 28.48 16.06 -54.42
C GLY A 224 29.54 16.51 -55.38
N SER A 225 29.42 16.05 -56.64
CA SER A 225 30.31 16.36 -57.77
C SER A 225 29.49 17.05 -58.88
N PHE A 226 29.34 18.37 -58.85
CA PHE A 226 28.37 19.09 -59.68
C PHE A 226 28.93 19.66 -60.98
N THR A 227 30.19 20.03 -61.01
CA THR A 227 30.78 20.79 -62.11
C THR A 227 31.90 20.03 -62.83
N GLU A 228 32.50 19.07 -62.21
CA GLU A 228 33.55 18.22 -62.74
C GLU A 228 33.46 16.83 -62.09
N ALA A 229 33.63 15.76 -62.84
CA ALA A 229 33.51 14.40 -62.36
C ALA A 229 34.48 14.10 -61.20
N ASN A 230 33.94 13.53 -60.09
CA ASN A 230 34.63 13.23 -58.85
C ASN A 230 35.17 14.50 -58.12
N ALA A 231 34.72 15.72 -58.49
CA ALA A 231 35.04 16.92 -57.74
C ALA A 231 34.38 16.85 -56.33
N LYS A 232 35.03 17.46 -55.32
CA LYS A 232 34.51 17.54 -53.97
C LYS A 232 33.90 18.91 -53.78
N GLU A 233 32.56 18.98 -53.92
CA GLU A 233 31.82 20.26 -54.01
C GLU A 233 30.64 20.32 -53.06
N VAL A 234 30.27 21.54 -52.67
CA VAL A 234 29.07 21.86 -51.92
C VAL A 234 28.24 22.86 -52.75
N LEU A 235 27.00 22.52 -53.04
CA LEU A 235 26.06 23.35 -53.77
C LEU A 235 25.04 23.92 -52.80
N PHE A 236 24.84 25.22 -52.79
CA PHE A 236 23.86 25.91 -51.96
C PHE A 236 22.62 26.31 -52.74
N SER A 237 21.51 26.54 -52.01
CA SER A 237 20.24 26.93 -52.59
C SER A 237 20.24 28.26 -53.34
N ASP A 238 21.22 29.11 -53.15
CA ASP A 238 21.43 30.32 -53.93
C ASP A 238 22.19 30.06 -55.27
N GLY A 239 22.52 28.81 -55.58
CA GLY A 239 23.24 28.36 -56.75
C GLY A 239 24.75 28.49 -56.67
N ALA A 240 25.31 28.84 -55.52
CA ALA A 240 26.78 28.90 -55.35
C ALA A 240 27.34 27.47 -55.19
N VAL A 241 28.34 27.10 -55.99
CA VAL A 241 29.10 25.86 -55.92
C VAL A 241 30.49 26.17 -55.37
N TYR A 242 30.79 25.65 -54.21
CA TYR A 242 32.12 25.73 -53.60
C TYR A 242 32.84 24.40 -53.76
N ARG A 243 34.08 24.42 -54.16
CA ARG A 243 34.97 23.26 -54.29
C ARG A 243 35.99 23.24 -53.15
N PHE A 244 36.23 22.07 -52.59
CA PHE A 244 37.23 21.89 -51.55
C PHE A 244 38.58 21.58 -52.18
N GLU A 245 39.50 22.48 -52.05
CA GLU A 245 40.87 22.35 -52.59
C GLU A 245 41.90 22.88 -51.59
N ASN A 246 43.01 22.15 -51.41
CA ASN A 246 44.08 22.51 -50.49
C ASN A 246 43.62 22.84 -49.04
N SER A 247 42.64 22.09 -48.56
CA SER A 247 42.02 22.24 -47.24
C SER A 247 41.20 23.54 -47.04
N GLU A 248 40.78 24.18 -48.14
CA GLU A 248 39.95 25.38 -48.11
C GLU A 248 38.84 25.28 -49.15
N PHE A 249 37.70 25.97 -48.91
CA PHE A 249 36.62 26.09 -49.88
C PHE A 249 36.82 27.30 -50.75
N VAL A 250 36.74 27.12 -52.08
CA VAL A 250 36.81 28.16 -53.08
C VAL A 250 35.52 28.20 -53.86
N LEU A 251 34.90 29.38 -54.02
CA LEU A 251 33.74 29.54 -54.89
C LEU A 251 34.17 29.20 -56.34
N HIS A 252 33.66 28.07 -56.83
CA HIS A 252 34.06 27.56 -58.16
C HIS A 252 33.08 28.02 -59.24
N LYS A 253 31.76 28.00 -58.93
CA LYS A 253 30.76 28.37 -59.94
C LYS A 253 29.53 28.99 -59.25
N GLN A 254 28.86 29.93 -59.96
CA GLN A 254 27.54 30.41 -59.62
C GLN A 254 26.59 29.96 -60.70
N LEU A 255 25.65 29.08 -60.35
CA LEU A 255 24.63 28.58 -61.30
C LEU A 255 23.64 29.69 -61.67
N SER A 256 23.18 29.67 -62.94
CA SER A 256 22.16 30.59 -63.40
C SER A 256 20.70 30.05 -63.20
N VAL A 257 20.58 28.78 -62.85
CA VAL A 257 19.29 28.15 -62.51
C VAL A 257 18.98 28.37 -61.05
N SER A 258 17.67 28.51 -60.77
CA SER A 258 17.19 28.70 -59.42
C SER A 258 17.06 27.33 -58.68
N ILE A 259 17.63 27.24 -57.45
CA ILE A 259 17.56 26.05 -56.60
C ILE A 259 16.86 26.47 -55.31
N ASN A 260 15.55 26.60 -55.37
CA ASN A 260 14.77 27.14 -54.26
C ASN A 260 14.14 26.05 -53.38
N GLY A 261 14.49 24.76 -53.59
CA GLY A 261 13.94 23.65 -52.89
C GLY A 261 14.32 23.61 -51.40
N GLU A 262 13.41 23.14 -50.62
CA GLU A 262 13.63 22.85 -49.20
C GLU A 262 14.36 21.52 -49.00
N HIS A 263 14.24 20.61 -50.01
CA HIS A 263 14.84 19.29 -50.02
C HIS A 263 15.75 19.16 -51.26
N LEU A 264 17.06 19.07 -51.02
CA LEU A 264 18.07 18.91 -52.01
C LEU A 264 18.75 17.54 -51.86
N ILE A 265 18.85 16.76 -52.94
CA ILE A 265 19.53 15.47 -52.99
C ILE A 265 20.40 15.40 -54.21
N ALA A 266 21.67 15.02 -54.07
CA ALA A 266 22.61 14.78 -55.17
C ALA A 266 22.56 13.31 -55.56
N VAL A 267 22.53 13.02 -56.84
CA VAL A 267 22.56 11.64 -57.37
C VAL A 267 23.09 11.61 -58.80
N ASP A 268 24.07 10.77 -59.07
CA ASP A 268 24.58 10.51 -60.45
C ASP A 268 23.63 9.51 -61.15
N ILE A 269 22.64 10.04 -61.88
CA ILE A 269 21.61 9.20 -62.56
C ILE A 269 22.09 8.47 -63.79
N ASN A 270 23.20 8.80 -64.32
CA ASN A 270 23.72 8.29 -65.58
C ASN A 270 25.10 7.65 -65.47
N ASN A 271 25.71 7.62 -64.30
CA ASN A 271 27.05 7.12 -63.96
C ASN A 271 28.17 7.83 -64.75
N ASP A 272 28.06 9.11 -64.98
CA ASP A 272 29.12 9.88 -65.65
C ASP A 272 30.09 10.56 -64.66
N GLY A 273 29.84 10.39 -63.37
CA GLY A 273 30.63 10.95 -62.26
C GLY A 273 30.26 12.37 -61.92
N LEU A 274 29.17 12.87 -62.50
CA LEU A 274 28.56 14.17 -62.15
C LEU A 274 27.17 13.96 -61.53
N ASP A 275 26.94 14.59 -60.41
CA ASP A 275 25.66 14.48 -59.69
C ASP A 275 24.64 15.43 -60.29
N GLU A 276 23.46 14.90 -60.61
CA GLU A 276 22.23 15.67 -60.73
C GLU A 276 21.66 15.99 -59.35
N VAL A 277 20.80 17.01 -59.33
CA VAL A 277 20.18 17.49 -58.07
C VAL A 277 18.67 17.43 -58.16
N ILE A 278 18.10 16.72 -57.20
CA ILE A 278 16.67 16.77 -56.95
C ILE A 278 16.39 18.05 -56.15
N ASN A 279 15.50 18.91 -56.69
CA ASN A 279 15.09 20.16 -56.11
C ASN A 279 13.60 20.08 -55.76
N GLY A 280 13.29 19.63 -54.52
CA GLY A 280 11.96 19.48 -54.03
C GLY A 280 11.42 20.76 -53.41
N GLN A 281 10.31 21.32 -53.95
CA GLN A 281 9.62 22.50 -53.44
C GLN A 281 8.22 22.12 -52.94
N SER A 282 8.01 22.23 -51.65
CA SER A 282 6.66 22.02 -51.09
C SER A 282 5.61 22.87 -51.78
N TRP A 283 4.46 22.29 -52.12
CA TRP A 283 3.29 22.87 -52.78
C TRP A 283 3.50 23.32 -54.26
N TYR A 284 4.64 22.99 -54.85
CA TYR A 284 4.92 23.41 -56.24
C TYR A 284 5.35 22.26 -57.13
N SER A 285 6.57 21.77 -57.00
CA SER A 285 7.13 20.78 -57.91
C SER A 285 8.33 20.04 -57.34
N ILE A 286 8.63 18.92 -57.91
CA ILE A 286 9.90 18.24 -57.80
C ILE A 286 10.60 18.35 -59.16
N GLU A 287 11.80 18.87 -59.19
CA GLU A 287 12.59 19.06 -60.40
C GLU A 287 13.88 18.25 -60.30
N MET A 288 14.30 17.65 -61.40
CA MET A 288 15.63 17.13 -61.58
C MET A 288 16.46 18.14 -62.36
N LEU A 289 17.54 18.61 -61.77
CA LEU A 289 18.41 19.61 -62.30
C LEU A 289 19.78 19.03 -62.58
N SER A 290 20.38 19.32 -63.76
CA SER A 290 21.81 19.08 -63.99
C SER A 290 22.62 20.34 -63.77
N PRO A 291 23.45 20.48 -62.68
CA PRO A 291 24.26 21.64 -62.39
C PRO A 291 25.35 21.83 -63.44
N SER A 292 25.86 20.75 -64.03
CA SER A 292 26.92 20.77 -65.03
C SER A 292 26.44 21.47 -66.31
N THR A 293 25.22 21.21 -66.77
CA THR A 293 24.60 21.82 -67.98
C THR A 293 23.69 22.98 -67.66
N GLU A 294 23.43 23.28 -66.40
CA GLU A 294 22.49 24.32 -65.91
C GLU A 294 21.10 24.19 -66.54
N SER A 295 20.61 22.95 -66.62
CA SER A 295 19.33 22.67 -67.22
C SER A 295 18.44 21.81 -66.34
N ILE A 296 17.14 22.05 -66.36
CA ILE A 296 16.14 21.17 -65.77
C ILE A 296 15.92 19.99 -66.70
N LEU A 297 16.12 18.77 -66.23
CA LEU A 297 15.96 17.54 -67.00
C LEU A 297 14.49 17.12 -67.08
N TRP A 298 13.78 17.21 -65.97
CA TRP A 298 12.34 16.98 -65.90
C TRP A 298 11.72 17.73 -64.71
N THR A 299 10.40 17.94 -64.75
CA THR A 299 9.63 18.53 -63.65
C THR A 299 8.38 17.70 -63.41
N ALA A 300 8.17 17.23 -62.22
CA ALA A 300 6.94 16.64 -61.74
C ALA A 300 6.15 17.67 -60.92
N GLN A 301 4.91 17.88 -61.26
CA GLN A 301 4.02 18.79 -60.48
C GLN A 301 3.57 18.10 -59.22
N SER A 302 3.63 18.76 -58.06
CA SER A 302 3.17 18.27 -56.79
C SER A 302 2.38 19.37 -56.11
N ASP A 303 1.13 19.07 -55.79
CA ASP A 303 0.29 19.94 -54.94
C ASP A 303 0.45 19.53 -53.44
N LEU A 304 1.49 18.75 -53.14
CA LEU A 304 1.72 18.13 -51.84
C LEU A 304 2.74 18.94 -51.02
N ASP A 305 2.61 18.88 -49.74
CA ASP A 305 3.59 19.38 -48.80
C ASP A 305 4.71 18.34 -48.65
N ILE A 306 5.76 18.45 -49.42
CA ILE A 306 6.83 17.45 -49.44
C ILE A 306 7.70 17.65 -48.21
N ASP A 307 7.67 16.70 -47.28
CA ASP A 307 8.49 16.74 -46.07
C ASP A 307 9.72 15.81 -46.14
N LYS A 308 9.56 14.64 -46.78
CA LYS A 308 10.67 13.70 -46.91
C LYS A 308 10.81 13.19 -48.34
N VAL A 309 12.08 13.15 -48.78
CA VAL A 309 12.47 12.66 -50.12
C VAL A 309 13.72 11.78 -49.93
N ILE A 310 13.73 10.63 -50.55
CA ILE A 310 14.87 9.70 -50.58
C ILE A 310 15.06 9.15 -51.97
N VAL A 311 16.27 8.60 -52.22
CA VAL A 311 16.58 7.82 -53.43
C VAL A 311 16.80 6.39 -53.07
N ALA A 312 16.03 5.45 -53.62
CA ALA A 312 16.10 4.03 -53.32
C ALA A 312 15.43 3.21 -54.43
N ASP A 313 15.93 2.00 -54.66
CA ASP A 313 15.32 1.02 -55.56
C ASP A 313 14.06 0.42 -54.89
N ILE A 314 12.87 0.99 -55.17
CA ILE A 314 11.63 0.60 -54.49
C ILE A 314 10.96 -0.63 -55.11
N ASP A 315 11.20 -0.91 -56.41
CA ASP A 315 10.59 -2.01 -57.12
C ASP A 315 11.56 -3.21 -57.36
N ASN A 316 12.78 -3.09 -56.82
CA ASN A 316 13.85 -4.10 -56.89
C ASN A 316 14.24 -4.43 -58.34
N ASP A 317 14.25 -3.47 -59.24
CA ASP A 317 14.64 -3.61 -60.61
C ASP A 317 16.18 -3.35 -60.84
N GLY A 318 16.87 -2.89 -59.77
CA GLY A 318 18.29 -2.60 -59.75
C GLY A 318 18.61 -1.16 -60.19
N THR A 319 17.63 -0.30 -60.37
CA THR A 319 17.77 1.15 -60.56
C THR A 319 17.10 1.91 -59.44
N ASP A 320 17.78 2.97 -59.01
CA ASP A 320 17.23 3.81 -57.96
C ASP A 320 16.04 4.66 -58.46
N ASP A 321 15.09 4.89 -57.56
CA ASP A 321 13.90 5.69 -57.75
C ASP A 321 13.86 6.87 -56.78
N LEU A 322 13.03 7.85 -57.05
CA LEU A 322 12.72 8.96 -56.16
C LEU A 322 11.48 8.60 -55.35
N VAL A 323 11.63 8.40 -54.04
CA VAL A 323 10.49 8.15 -53.13
C VAL A 323 10.27 9.36 -52.24
N TYR A 324 9.02 9.82 -52.18
CA TYR A 324 8.67 10.99 -51.34
C TYR A 324 7.33 10.79 -50.62
N GLY A 325 7.13 11.54 -49.54
CA GLY A 325 5.92 11.57 -48.75
C GLY A 325 5.32 12.95 -48.58
N ASP A 326 3.98 13.00 -48.49
CA ASP A 326 3.26 14.22 -48.17
C ASP A 326 3.33 14.49 -46.65
N GLY A 327 3.80 15.69 -46.29
CA GLY A 327 3.92 16.10 -44.88
C GLY A 327 2.59 16.43 -44.20
N GLN A 328 1.47 16.55 -44.93
CA GLN A 328 0.14 16.92 -44.32
C GLN A 328 -0.94 15.86 -44.44
N TRP A 329 -1.35 15.46 -45.67
CA TRP A 329 -2.58 14.71 -45.87
C TRP A 329 -2.43 13.49 -46.79
N GLY A 330 -1.27 13.35 -47.41
CA GLY A 330 -1.11 12.48 -48.55
C GLY A 330 -0.50 11.10 -48.23
N SER A 331 -0.21 10.47 -49.33
CA SER A 331 0.37 9.16 -49.46
C SER A 331 1.90 9.25 -49.65
N LEU A 332 2.53 8.10 -49.79
CA LEU A 332 3.90 8.01 -50.30
C LEU A 332 3.83 7.70 -51.78
N TYR A 333 4.76 8.25 -52.54
CA TYR A 333 4.85 8.16 -53.98
C TYR A 333 6.25 7.78 -54.42
N ALA A 334 6.38 7.12 -55.58
CA ALA A 334 7.67 6.92 -56.22
C ALA A 334 7.63 7.34 -57.68
N LEU A 335 8.70 8.08 -58.10
CA LEU A 335 8.91 8.52 -59.45
C LEU A 335 10.20 7.87 -60.02
N SER A 336 10.16 7.54 -61.31
CA SER A 336 11.37 7.20 -61.98
C SER A 336 12.37 8.36 -62.01
N LEU A 337 13.56 8.16 -61.48
CA LEU A 337 14.60 9.20 -61.44
C LEU A 337 14.96 9.75 -62.82
N THR A 338 14.87 8.92 -63.86
CA THR A 338 15.24 9.29 -65.22
C THR A 338 14.17 10.13 -65.95
N THR A 339 12.89 9.93 -65.56
CA THR A 339 11.74 10.54 -66.32
C THR A 339 10.84 11.42 -65.49
N GLY A 340 10.88 11.38 -64.20
CA GLY A 340 9.96 12.05 -63.27
C GLY A 340 8.53 11.52 -63.30
N VAL A 341 8.29 10.36 -63.87
CA VAL A 341 6.97 9.78 -64.01
C VAL A 341 6.65 8.91 -62.80
N GLU A 342 5.51 9.18 -62.16
CA GLU A 342 5.00 8.37 -61.03
C GLU A 342 4.61 6.97 -61.54
N PHE A 343 5.05 5.95 -60.83
CA PHE A 343 4.73 4.53 -61.15
C PHE A 343 4.26 3.76 -59.92
N TRP A 344 4.52 4.28 -58.72
CA TRP A 344 4.15 3.57 -57.49
C TRP A 344 3.63 4.58 -56.44
N SER A 345 2.66 4.15 -55.62
CA SER A 345 2.19 4.92 -54.46
C SER A 345 1.56 4.02 -53.41
N ILE A 346 1.58 4.41 -52.16
CA ILE A 346 0.88 3.75 -51.08
C ILE A 346 0.19 4.75 -50.17
N ASN A 347 -1.01 4.42 -49.72
CA ASN A 347 -1.76 5.29 -48.84
C ASN A 347 -1.13 5.32 -47.45
N ASN A 348 -0.89 6.52 -46.92
CA ASN A 348 -0.55 6.72 -45.52
C ASN A 348 -1.85 6.73 -44.71
N PRO A 349 -2.05 5.82 -43.75
CA PRO A 349 -3.29 5.77 -42.97
C PRO A 349 -3.48 6.96 -42.04
N GLU A 350 -2.40 7.67 -41.71
CA GLU A 350 -2.37 8.82 -40.82
C GLU A 350 -1.96 10.11 -41.58
N HIS A 351 -1.93 11.23 -40.85
CA HIS A 351 -1.57 12.52 -41.43
C HIS A 351 -0.05 12.76 -41.39
N GLY A 352 0.52 13.13 -42.54
CA GLY A 352 1.93 13.56 -42.68
C GLY A 352 2.95 12.45 -42.58
N VAL A 353 3.83 12.39 -43.55
CA VAL A 353 4.98 11.47 -43.57
C VAL A 353 6.18 12.14 -42.93
N SER A 354 6.73 11.59 -41.85
CA SER A 354 7.81 12.24 -41.08
C SER A 354 9.22 11.68 -41.40
N GLY A 355 9.32 10.47 -41.92
CA GLY A 355 10.54 9.83 -42.32
C GLY A 355 10.28 8.64 -43.23
N ILE A 356 11.21 8.30 -44.13
CA ILE A 356 11.09 7.18 -45.08
C ILE A 356 12.40 6.44 -45.19
N VAL A 357 12.37 5.10 -45.24
CA VAL A 357 13.48 4.23 -45.67
C VAL A 357 12.93 3.08 -46.52
N VAL A 358 13.72 2.65 -47.48
CA VAL A 358 13.46 1.48 -48.33
C VAL A 358 14.68 0.57 -48.29
N ASP A 359 14.50 -0.68 -47.92
CA ASP A 359 15.53 -1.71 -47.92
C ASP A 359 14.88 -3.10 -47.70
N ASP A 360 15.64 -4.18 -47.87
CA ASP A 360 15.27 -5.53 -47.41
C ASP A 360 15.46 -5.58 -45.88
N LEU A 361 14.42 -5.17 -45.15
CA LEU A 361 14.47 -4.94 -43.68
C LEU A 361 14.34 -6.26 -42.87
N ASN A 362 13.79 -7.31 -43.49
CA ASN A 362 13.54 -8.60 -42.83
C ASN A 362 14.46 -9.72 -43.31
N GLY A 363 15.31 -9.43 -44.34
CA GLY A 363 16.28 -10.36 -44.90
C GLY A 363 15.69 -11.44 -45.83
N ASP A 364 14.51 -11.23 -46.36
CA ASP A 364 13.83 -12.20 -47.25
C ASP A 364 14.15 -12.01 -48.75
N GLY A 365 14.94 -10.99 -49.08
CA GLY A 365 15.36 -10.63 -50.41
C GLY A 365 14.38 -9.74 -51.18
N LYS A 366 13.36 -9.22 -50.53
CA LYS A 366 12.39 -8.28 -51.10
C LYS A 366 12.53 -6.93 -50.45
N GLN A 367 12.19 -5.87 -51.19
CA GLN A 367 12.16 -4.51 -50.60
C GLN A 367 10.98 -4.33 -49.69
N ASN A 368 11.28 -3.70 -48.56
CA ASN A 368 10.29 -3.16 -47.63
C ASN A 368 10.41 -1.63 -47.62
N ILE A 369 9.27 -0.95 -47.43
CA ILE A 369 9.25 0.48 -47.13
C ILE A 369 8.82 0.69 -45.68
N ALA A 370 9.57 1.47 -44.93
CA ALA A 370 9.19 1.88 -43.61
C ALA A 370 9.05 3.41 -43.56
N TRP A 371 8.01 3.89 -42.89
CA TRP A 371 7.80 5.34 -42.71
C TRP A 371 7.14 5.66 -41.39
N GLY A 372 7.46 6.86 -40.88
CA GLY A 372 6.75 7.50 -39.77
C GLY A 372 5.66 8.43 -40.27
N SER A 373 4.59 8.57 -39.48
CA SER A 373 3.49 9.49 -39.75
C SER A 373 3.19 10.37 -38.53
N GLY A 374 2.27 11.35 -38.69
CA GLY A 374 1.81 12.15 -37.55
C GLY A 374 2.35 13.57 -37.47
N TYR A 375 2.88 14.11 -38.53
CA TYR A 375 3.42 15.48 -38.53
C TYR A 375 2.35 16.55 -38.37
N SER A 376 1.13 16.34 -38.83
CA SER A 376 0.08 17.36 -38.81
C SER A 376 -1.16 17.00 -37.97
N SER A 377 -0.99 17.01 -36.68
CA SER A 377 -1.98 17.43 -35.65
C SER A 377 -3.30 16.68 -35.37
N SER A 378 -3.66 15.54 -35.94
CA SER A 378 -4.85 14.79 -35.46
C SER A 378 -4.89 13.37 -35.96
N GLY A 379 -4.38 12.46 -35.15
CA GLY A 379 -4.39 11.01 -35.38
C GLY A 379 -3.44 10.29 -34.44
N GLU A 380 -3.46 8.98 -34.45
CA GLU A 380 -2.46 8.15 -33.80
C GLU A 380 -1.23 8.15 -34.70
N ASP A 381 -0.24 8.99 -34.41
CA ASP A 381 1.01 9.03 -35.13
C ASP A 381 1.65 7.63 -35.16
N GLY A 382 1.64 6.97 -36.33
CA GLY A 382 2.05 5.60 -36.48
C GLY A 382 3.42 5.47 -37.15
N PHE A 383 4.02 4.32 -36.98
CA PHE A 383 5.15 3.85 -37.77
C PHE A 383 4.73 2.58 -38.50
N TYR A 384 4.97 2.54 -39.82
CA TYR A 384 4.47 1.49 -40.69
C TYR A 384 5.61 0.84 -41.45
N ILE A 385 5.53 -0.48 -41.63
CA ILE A 385 6.43 -1.27 -42.51
C ILE A 385 5.56 -2.09 -43.45
N HIS A 386 5.79 -1.94 -44.74
CA HIS A 386 5.08 -2.68 -45.80
C HIS A 386 6.05 -3.30 -46.81
N ASN A 387 5.65 -4.40 -47.43
CA ASN A 387 6.33 -4.85 -48.64
C ASN A 387 6.06 -3.86 -49.77
N THR A 388 7.02 -3.59 -50.60
CA THR A 388 6.85 -2.65 -51.71
C THR A 388 6.14 -3.25 -52.89
N ASP A 389 6.28 -4.58 -53.15
CA ASP A 389 5.75 -5.31 -54.30
C ASP A 389 4.22 -5.50 -54.22
N ASP A 390 3.71 -5.99 -53.08
CA ASP A 390 2.28 -6.28 -52.87
C ASP A 390 1.59 -5.30 -51.91
N LYS A 391 2.33 -4.38 -51.35
CA LYS A 391 1.88 -3.33 -50.38
C LYS A 391 1.26 -3.91 -49.11
N THR A 392 1.56 -5.16 -48.78
CA THR A 392 1.06 -5.79 -47.54
C THR A 392 1.77 -5.24 -46.34
N GLN A 393 0.98 -4.85 -45.32
CA GLN A 393 1.51 -4.38 -44.06
C GLN A 393 2.19 -5.49 -43.31
N GLN A 394 3.47 -5.33 -43.02
CA GLN A 394 4.26 -6.24 -42.21
C GLN A 394 4.23 -5.88 -40.73
N TRP A 395 4.18 -4.58 -40.45
CA TRP A 395 4.14 -4.09 -39.11
C TRP A 395 3.53 -2.68 -39.05
N ALA A 396 2.88 -2.38 -37.93
CA ALA A 396 2.47 -1.03 -37.57
C ALA A 396 2.54 -0.89 -36.06
N LYS A 397 3.08 0.26 -35.64
CA LYS A 397 3.12 0.62 -34.22
C LYS A 397 2.72 2.10 -34.10
N GLY A 398 1.58 2.34 -33.45
CA GLY A 398 1.14 3.69 -33.09
C GLY A 398 1.92 4.24 -31.90
N ILE A 399 1.78 5.54 -31.66
CA ILE A 399 2.20 6.13 -30.41
C ILE A 399 1.29 5.63 -29.31
N LYS A 400 1.93 5.12 -28.26
CA LYS A 400 1.25 4.78 -27.04
C LYS A 400 1.75 5.68 -25.92
N TYR A 401 0.86 6.51 -25.41
CA TYR A 401 1.09 7.14 -24.12
C TYR A 401 0.42 6.25 -23.06
N TYR A 402 1.19 5.72 -22.16
CA TYR A 402 0.65 4.95 -21.05
C TYR A 402 0.03 5.89 -20.03
N SER A 403 -1.14 5.53 -19.53
CA SER A 403 -1.82 6.35 -18.52
C SER A 403 -1.01 6.42 -17.24
N ASN A 404 -0.87 7.61 -16.72
CA ASN A 404 -0.14 7.88 -15.50
C ASN A 404 -0.83 7.40 -14.20
N LYS A 405 -2.08 6.95 -14.29
CA LYS A 405 -2.89 6.54 -13.13
C LYS A 405 -3.30 5.07 -13.16
N ALA A 406 -3.30 4.46 -14.33
CA ALA A 406 -3.73 3.08 -14.52
C ALA A 406 -2.52 2.15 -14.67
N LEU A 407 -1.76 1.98 -13.59
CA LEU A 407 -0.55 1.16 -13.56
C LEU A 407 -0.53 0.28 -12.31
N ALA A 408 -0.33 -1.03 -12.49
CA ALA A 408 -0.09 -1.94 -11.39
C ALA A 408 0.80 -3.12 -11.82
N LEU A 409 1.51 -3.70 -10.84
CA LEU A 409 2.30 -4.91 -10.97
C LEU A 409 1.77 -5.96 -10.01
N ALA A 410 1.36 -7.12 -10.51
CA ALA A 410 0.94 -8.26 -9.69
C ALA A 410 1.03 -9.55 -10.52
N ASP A 411 1.13 -10.69 -9.86
CA ASP A 411 0.88 -12.00 -10.52
C ASP A 411 -0.65 -12.15 -10.65
N ILE A 412 -1.20 -11.69 -11.77
CA ILE A 412 -2.66 -11.61 -11.99
C ILE A 412 -3.20 -12.96 -12.43
N ASN A 413 -2.45 -13.67 -13.28
CA ASN A 413 -2.86 -14.97 -13.83
C ASN A 413 -2.41 -16.17 -12.98
N ASN A 414 -1.72 -15.94 -11.85
CA ASN A 414 -1.19 -16.95 -10.92
C ASN A 414 -0.22 -17.96 -11.59
N ASN A 415 0.57 -17.52 -12.56
CA ASN A 415 1.57 -18.35 -13.23
C ASN A 415 2.94 -18.33 -12.55
N GLY A 416 3.12 -17.50 -11.52
CA GLY A 416 4.37 -17.34 -10.78
C GLY A 416 5.30 -16.28 -11.34
N SER A 417 4.86 -15.46 -12.29
CA SER A 417 5.53 -14.27 -12.80
C SER A 417 4.69 -13.02 -12.54
N LEU A 418 5.32 -11.85 -12.52
CA LEU A 418 4.59 -10.59 -12.45
C LEU A 418 3.98 -10.24 -13.80
N ASP A 419 2.77 -9.72 -13.76
CA ASP A 419 2.08 -9.13 -14.89
C ASP A 419 2.03 -7.62 -14.74
N ILE A 420 2.02 -6.90 -15.86
CA ILE A 420 1.81 -5.46 -15.93
C ILE A 420 0.35 -5.20 -16.28
N LEU A 421 -0.37 -4.50 -15.43
CA LEU A 421 -1.67 -3.94 -15.73
C LEU A 421 -1.50 -2.47 -16.08
N TYR A 422 -1.98 -2.07 -17.26
CA TYR A 422 -1.89 -0.68 -17.71
C TYR A 422 -3.09 -0.28 -18.58
N SER A 423 -3.31 1.03 -18.75
CA SER A 423 -4.13 1.56 -19.83
C SER A 423 -3.33 2.50 -20.73
N GLU A 424 -3.74 2.62 -21.97
CA GLU A 424 -3.24 3.64 -22.88
C GLU A 424 -3.99 4.97 -22.59
N ARG A 425 -3.30 6.10 -22.72
CA ARG A 425 -3.83 7.42 -22.32
C ARG A 425 -5.14 7.78 -23.01
N ASP A 426 -5.31 7.37 -24.27
CA ASP A 426 -6.45 7.70 -25.10
C ASP A 426 -7.42 6.51 -25.28
N SER A 427 -7.32 5.50 -24.43
CA SER A 427 -8.14 4.29 -24.44
C SER A 427 -8.81 4.05 -23.10
N ASN A 428 -10.08 3.65 -23.12
CA ASN A 428 -10.80 3.17 -21.94
C ASN A 428 -10.49 1.71 -21.62
N ALA A 429 -9.59 1.08 -22.37
CA ALA A 429 -9.26 -0.31 -22.21
C ALA A 429 -8.06 -0.51 -21.28
N LEU A 430 -8.19 -1.48 -20.39
CA LEU A 430 -7.07 -2.02 -19.62
C LEU A 430 -6.46 -3.19 -20.37
N HIS A 431 -5.16 -3.33 -20.24
CA HIS A 431 -4.36 -4.39 -20.82
C HIS A 431 -3.52 -5.07 -19.75
N ILE A 432 -3.31 -6.36 -19.90
CA ILE A 432 -2.43 -7.15 -19.03
C ILE A 432 -1.38 -7.83 -19.91
N VAL A 433 -0.11 -7.65 -19.53
CA VAL A 433 1.04 -8.25 -20.19
C VAL A 433 1.84 -9.05 -19.17
N ASP A 434 2.15 -10.29 -19.49
CA ASP A 434 3.05 -11.13 -18.72
C ASP A 434 4.50 -10.70 -18.95
N THR A 435 5.24 -10.40 -17.90
CA THR A 435 6.62 -9.91 -18.00
C THR A 435 7.63 -10.98 -18.43
N GLN A 436 7.31 -12.26 -18.27
CA GLN A 436 8.18 -13.37 -18.61
C GLN A 436 8.07 -13.76 -20.09
N THR A 437 6.83 -13.79 -20.61
CA THR A 437 6.54 -14.21 -21.97
C THR A 437 6.44 -13.06 -22.96
N ASN A 438 6.25 -11.84 -22.46
CA ASN A 438 5.91 -10.64 -23.23
C ASN A 438 4.60 -10.80 -24.04
N GLU A 439 3.72 -11.70 -23.58
CA GLU A 439 2.43 -11.91 -24.20
C GLU A 439 1.33 -11.08 -23.54
N LYS A 440 0.43 -10.53 -24.36
CA LYS A 440 -0.78 -9.87 -23.86
C LYS A 440 -1.75 -10.96 -23.40
N ILE A 441 -1.91 -11.11 -22.07
CA ILE A 441 -2.81 -12.09 -21.46
C ILE A 441 -4.26 -11.70 -21.70
N LEU A 442 -4.59 -10.45 -21.39
CA LEU A 442 -5.91 -9.86 -21.59
C LEU A 442 -5.77 -8.49 -22.23
N THR A 443 -6.62 -8.23 -23.20
CA THR A 443 -6.67 -6.94 -23.89
C THR A 443 -8.10 -6.44 -23.94
N ASN A 444 -8.26 -5.10 -23.97
CA ASN A 444 -9.57 -4.46 -24.11
C ASN A 444 -10.56 -4.79 -23.00
N ILE A 445 -10.08 -4.92 -21.74
CA ILE A 445 -10.97 -4.87 -20.57
C ILE A 445 -11.58 -3.48 -20.55
N ASN A 446 -12.85 -3.39 -20.97
CA ASN A 446 -13.50 -2.10 -21.15
C ASN A 446 -13.95 -1.52 -19.81
N VAL A 447 -13.36 -0.42 -19.41
CA VAL A 447 -13.78 0.34 -18.24
C VAL A 447 -14.85 1.34 -18.70
N ASN A 448 -16.04 1.27 -18.12
CA ASN A 448 -17.12 2.20 -18.43
C ASN A 448 -16.74 3.62 -18.00
N ASN A 449 -16.32 4.42 -18.96
CA ASN A 449 -15.94 5.81 -18.77
C ASN A 449 -16.25 6.57 -20.05
N ASP A 450 -17.29 7.40 -20.03
CA ASP A 450 -17.81 8.05 -21.23
C ASP A 450 -17.06 9.35 -21.62
N TRP A 451 -16.20 9.91 -20.74
CA TRP A 451 -15.74 11.28 -20.91
C TRP A 451 -14.24 11.54 -20.70
N ASP A 452 -13.51 10.68 -20.01
CA ASP A 452 -12.10 10.89 -19.72
C ASP A 452 -11.36 9.55 -19.56
N ASN A 453 -10.23 9.42 -20.23
CA ASN A 453 -9.43 8.19 -20.29
C ASN A 453 -8.49 8.00 -19.06
N ASN A 454 -8.73 8.73 -17.98
CA ASN A 454 -7.93 8.67 -16.77
C ASN A 454 -8.49 7.66 -15.77
N ASN A 455 -8.27 6.39 -15.99
CA ASN A 455 -8.65 5.34 -15.04
C ASN A 455 -7.61 5.20 -13.92
N LEU A 456 -8.11 4.88 -12.72
CA LEU A 456 -7.29 4.43 -11.60
C LEU A 456 -7.38 2.91 -11.53
N VAL A 457 -6.27 2.24 -11.28
CA VAL A 457 -6.28 0.78 -11.10
C VAL A 457 -5.57 0.35 -9.84
N ALA A 458 -6.03 -0.77 -9.31
CA ALA A 458 -5.36 -1.52 -8.25
C ALA A 458 -5.58 -3.02 -8.49
N THR A 459 -4.76 -3.83 -7.87
CA THR A 459 -4.94 -5.28 -7.81
C THR A 459 -4.99 -5.74 -6.37
N ALA A 460 -5.90 -6.64 -6.04
CA ALA A 460 -6.03 -7.15 -4.67
C ALA A 460 -6.68 -8.54 -4.63
N GLN A 461 -6.38 -9.30 -3.59
CA GLN A 461 -7.04 -10.57 -3.28
C GLN A 461 -8.37 -10.32 -2.57
N LEU A 462 -9.40 -9.98 -3.32
CA LEU A 462 -10.71 -9.62 -2.78
C LEU A 462 -11.53 -10.83 -2.29
N PHE A 463 -11.20 -12.03 -2.77
CA PHE A 463 -11.87 -13.28 -2.43
C PHE A 463 -10.87 -14.27 -1.86
N ASP A 464 -11.34 -15.25 -1.09
CA ASP A 464 -10.49 -16.26 -0.41
C ASP A 464 -9.94 -17.34 -1.37
N ASP A 465 -9.68 -16.99 -2.63
CA ASP A 465 -9.19 -17.91 -3.67
C ASP A 465 -7.73 -17.66 -4.09
N GLY A 466 -7.08 -16.68 -3.47
CA GLY A 466 -5.67 -16.35 -3.69
C GLY A 466 -5.36 -15.64 -5.00
N LYS A 467 -6.38 -15.17 -5.74
CA LYS A 467 -6.21 -14.48 -7.01
C LYS A 467 -6.19 -12.96 -6.85
N ASN A 468 -5.39 -12.29 -7.65
CA ASN A 468 -5.34 -10.84 -7.72
C ASN A 468 -6.41 -10.30 -8.69
N TYR A 469 -7.52 -9.81 -8.16
CA TYR A 469 -8.60 -9.20 -8.93
C TYR A 469 -8.24 -7.79 -9.37
N ILE A 470 -8.76 -7.38 -10.53
CA ILE A 470 -8.53 -6.06 -11.11
C ILE A 470 -9.62 -5.11 -10.61
N ILE A 471 -9.22 -4.00 -10.04
CA ILE A 471 -10.10 -2.95 -9.55
C ILE A 471 -9.84 -1.71 -10.39
N ALA A 472 -10.86 -1.18 -11.02
CA ALA A 472 -10.77 0.06 -11.78
C ALA A 472 -11.69 1.12 -11.20
N GLY A 473 -11.19 2.34 -11.08
CA GLY A 473 -11.95 3.51 -10.67
C GLY A 473 -11.99 4.56 -11.79
N SER A 474 -13.17 5.03 -12.14
CA SER A 474 -13.31 6.11 -13.12
C SER A 474 -12.94 7.46 -12.51
N SER A 475 -11.98 8.15 -13.10
CA SER A 475 -11.67 9.54 -12.75
C SER A 475 -12.39 10.57 -13.66
N ALA A 476 -13.38 10.11 -14.44
CA ALA A 476 -14.18 11.00 -15.28
C ALA A 476 -15.15 11.84 -14.44
N ILE A 477 -15.31 13.08 -14.88
CA ILE A 477 -16.32 13.99 -14.36
C ILE A 477 -17.71 13.40 -14.67
N TYR A 478 -18.58 13.37 -13.68
CA TYR A 478 -19.97 12.85 -13.77
C TYR A 478 -20.13 11.32 -13.76
N ASP A 479 -19.04 10.54 -13.67
CA ASP A 479 -19.15 9.09 -13.74
C ASP A 479 -18.23 8.39 -12.73
N ALA A 480 -18.41 8.67 -11.44
CA ALA A 480 -17.65 8.03 -10.37
C ALA A 480 -18.06 6.56 -10.21
N ASN A 481 -17.39 5.68 -10.93
CA ASN A 481 -17.63 4.24 -10.91
C ASN A 481 -16.43 3.49 -10.34
N VAL A 482 -16.72 2.44 -9.56
CA VAL A 482 -15.76 1.37 -9.23
C VAL A 482 -16.22 0.10 -9.89
N GLN A 483 -15.34 -0.53 -10.66
CA GLN A 483 -15.57 -1.81 -11.32
C GLN A 483 -14.53 -2.83 -10.85
N VAL A 484 -14.94 -4.06 -10.68
CA VAL A 484 -14.06 -5.19 -10.37
C VAL A 484 -14.19 -6.24 -11.45
N PHE A 485 -13.03 -6.70 -11.94
CA PHE A 485 -12.95 -7.65 -13.04
C PHE A 485 -12.27 -8.95 -12.62
N SER A 486 -12.70 -10.05 -13.25
CA SER A 486 -12.05 -11.34 -13.14
C SER A 486 -10.64 -11.31 -13.73
N PRO A 487 -9.61 -11.78 -12.99
CA PRO A 487 -8.25 -11.83 -13.51
C PRO A 487 -8.06 -12.84 -14.67
N GLU A 488 -8.95 -13.83 -14.80
CA GLU A 488 -8.84 -14.88 -15.81
C GLU A 488 -9.52 -14.53 -17.13
N THR A 489 -10.69 -13.86 -17.05
CA THR A 489 -11.54 -13.61 -18.22
C THR A 489 -11.63 -12.15 -18.60
N GLY A 490 -11.27 -11.22 -17.70
CA GLY A 490 -11.51 -9.79 -17.86
C GLY A 490 -13.00 -9.40 -17.78
N GLU A 491 -13.88 -10.35 -17.41
CA GLU A 491 -15.31 -10.04 -17.24
C GLU A 491 -15.56 -9.22 -15.98
N GLU A 492 -16.43 -8.23 -16.06
CA GLU A 492 -16.87 -7.44 -14.93
C GLU A 492 -17.69 -8.32 -13.96
N LEU A 493 -17.25 -8.36 -12.70
CA LEU A 493 -17.94 -9.06 -11.62
C LEU A 493 -19.02 -8.19 -10.98
N PHE A 494 -18.70 -6.93 -10.77
CA PHE A 494 -19.65 -5.91 -10.33
C PHE A 494 -19.16 -4.51 -10.66
N GLN A 495 -20.12 -3.60 -10.72
CA GLN A 495 -19.92 -2.16 -10.84
C GLN A 495 -20.68 -1.44 -9.75
N THR A 496 -20.07 -0.42 -9.15
CA THR A 496 -20.70 0.44 -8.15
C THR A 496 -20.59 1.89 -8.57
N TYR A 497 -21.74 2.49 -8.85
CA TYR A 497 -21.87 3.90 -9.14
C TYR A 497 -21.88 4.72 -7.83
N LEU A 498 -21.02 5.73 -7.73
CA LEU A 498 -20.80 6.47 -6.49
C LEU A 498 -21.44 7.88 -6.47
N GLY A 499 -22.01 8.33 -7.57
CA GLY A 499 -22.78 9.58 -7.64
C GLY A 499 -22.43 10.50 -8.80
N ASP A 500 -23.35 11.39 -9.16
CA ASP A 500 -23.20 12.39 -10.23
C ASP A 500 -22.33 13.57 -9.77
N GLY A 501 -21.47 14.07 -10.64
CA GLY A 501 -20.71 15.29 -10.45
C GLY A 501 -19.47 15.15 -9.58
N ASP A 502 -19.14 13.94 -9.17
CA ASP A 502 -17.92 13.56 -8.49
C ASP A 502 -17.05 12.70 -9.41
N TYR A 503 -15.79 12.56 -9.10
CA TYR A 503 -14.88 11.62 -9.74
C TYR A 503 -14.04 10.93 -8.68
N ILE A 504 -13.49 9.76 -9.01
CA ILE A 504 -12.56 9.06 -8.13
C ILE A 504 -11.17 9.65 -8.35
N SER A 505 -10.62 10.29 -7.33
CA SER A 505 -9.30 10.90 -7.41
C SER A 505 -8.17 9.97 -6.95
N THR A 506 -8.48 9.00 -6.11
CA THR A 506 -7.54 7.99 -5.61
C THR A 506 -8.27 6.74 -5.11
N LEU A 507 -7.57 5.60 -5.13
CA LEU A 507 -8.12 4.28 -4.87
C LEU A 507 -7.09 3.40 -4.16
N THR A 508 -7.53 2.64 -3.15
CA THR A 508 -6.72 1.61 -2.46
C THR A 508 -7.60 0.51 -1.88
N THR A 509 -6.98 -0.54 -1.35
CA THR A 509 -7.67 -1.63 -0.62
C THR A 509 -7.08 -1.82 0.76
N LEU A 510 -7.92 -2.13 1.73
CA LEU A 510 -7.55 -2.41 3.12
C LEU A 510 -8.67 -3.20 3.79
N ASP A 511 -8.33 -4.15 4.66
CA ASP A 511 -9.28 -4.68 5.65
C ASP A 511 -9.47 -3.63 6.76
N ILE A 512 -10.34 -2.64 6.48
CA ILE A 512 -10.52 -1.47 7.35
C ILE A 512 -11.44 -1.76 8.53
N ASN A 513 -12.23 -2.83 8.44
CA ASN A 513 -13.17 -3.23 9.48
C ASN A 513 -12.68 -4.42 10.31
N ASN A 514 -11.50 -4.97 10.00
CA ASN A 514 -10.85 -6.13 10.62
C ASN A 514 -11.73 -7.41 10.59
N ASP A 515 -12.46 -7.64 9.49
CA ASP A 515 -13.27 -8.86 9.31
C ASP A 515 -12.52 -9.96 8.52
N GLY A 516 -11.28 -9.69 8.12
CA GLY A 516 -10.41 -10.57 7.35
C GLY A 516 -10.63 -10.48 5.84
N LYS A 517 -11.42 -9.50 5.37
CA LYS A 517 -11.68 -9.24 3.95
C LYS A 517 -11.26 -7.83 3.59
N LEU A 518 -10.83 -7.65 2.35
CA LEU A 518 -10.43 -6.33 1.90
C LEU A 518 -11.64 -5.50 1.49
N GLU A 519 -11.71 -4.26 1.96
CA GLU A 519 -12.58 -3.22 1.45
C GLU A 519 -11.86 -2.41 0.37
N ILE A 520 -12.65 -1.82 -0.53
CA ILE A 520 -12.19 -0.85 -1.50
C ILE A 520 -12.44 0.55 -0.94
N ILE A 521 -11.38 1.33 -0.80
CA ILE A 521 -11.43 2.69 -0.28
C ILE A 521 -11.16 3.65 -1.43
N VAL A 522 -12.11 4.56 -1.66
CA VAL A 522 -11.98 5.59 -2.69
C VAL A 522 -12.02 6.97 -2.09
N GLY A 523 -11.15 7.85 -2.60
CA GLY A 523 -11.18 9.27 -2.34
C GLY A 523 -11.90 9.99 -3.46
N ASN A 524 -12.95 10.73 -3.12
CA ASN A 524 -13.71 11.53 -4.07
C ASN A 524 -13.03 12.88 -4.32
N GLY A 525 -13.06 13.32 -5.57
CA GLY A 525 -12.75 14.68 -6.00
C GLY A 525 -14.00 15.46 -6.37
N ALA A 526 -13.87 16.77 -6.47
CA ALA A 526 -14.95 17.69 -6.87
C ALA A 526 -14.44 18.61 -7.98
N GLU A 527 -15.16 18.66 -9.10
CA GLU A 527 -14.76 19.49 -10.25
C GLU A 527 -15.68 20.66 -10.57
N HIS A 528 -16.88 20.70 -10.03
CA HIS A 528 -17.79 21.81 -10.23
C HIS A 528 -18.67 22.07 -9.00
N THR A 529 -19.35 23.19 -9.00
CA THR A 529 -20.16 23.65 -7.87
C THR A 529 -21.38 22.77 -7.52
N GLY A 530 -21.69 21.78 -8.36
CA GLY A 530 -22.72 20.75 -8.11
C GLY A 530 -22.22 19.48 -7.47
N SER A 531 -20.90 19.29 -7.37
CA SER A 531 -20.30 18.09 -6.76
C SER A 531 -20.62 17.99 -5.28
N GLU A 532 -20.69 16.74 -4.77
CA GLU A 532 -20.90 16.46 -3.35
C GLU A 532 -19.74 16.90 -2.46
N GLY A 533 -18.56 17.08 -3.02
CA GLY A 533 -17.36 17.52 -2.32
C GLY A 533 -16.33 16.40 -2.15
N THR A 534 -15.34 16.66 -1.32
CA THR A 534 -14.21 15.73 -1.09
C THR A 534 -14.47 14.91 0.16
N PHE A 535 -14.43 13.58 0.07
CA PHE A 535 -14.67 12.64 1.16
C PHE A 535 -14.22 11.22 0.76
N PHE A 536 -14.17 10.30 1.72
CA PHE A 536 -13.92 8.89 1.48
C PHE A 536 -15.22 8.10 1.35
N LYS A 537 -15.23 7.09 0.49
CA LYS A 537 -16.23 6.03 0.47
C LYS A 537 -15.53 4.68 0.64
N VAL A 538 -16.15 3.81 1.43
CA VAL A 538 -15.66 2.47 1.70
C VAL A 538 -16.68 1.47 1.17
N LEU A 539 -16.24 0.60 0.27
CA LEU A 539 -17.06 -0.43 -0.37
C LEU A 539 -16.63 -1.81 0.11
N ASN A 540 -17.57 -2.71 0.24
CA ASN A 540 -17.25 -4.12 0.40
C ASN A 540 -16.53 -4.64 -0.86
N GLY A 541 -15.31 -5.17 -0.69
CA GLY A 541 -14.49 -5.60 -1.82
C GLY A 541 -15.02 -6.80 -2.60
N GLN A 542 -15.89 -7.61 -2.00
CA GLN A 542 -16.46 -8.80 -2.64
C GLN A 542 -17.79 -8.49 -3.37
N THR A 543 -18.53 -7.49 -2.93
CA THR A 543 -19.89 -7.22 -3.43
C THR A 543 -20.07 -5.85 -4.07
N GLY A 544 -19.14 -4.93 -3.84
CA GLY A 544 -19.25 -3.52 -4.24
C GLY A 544 -20.27 -2.72 -3.42
N GLU A 545 -20.88 -3.29 -2.38
CA GLU A 545 -21.82 -2.57 -1.52
C GLU A 545 -21.14 -1.40 -0.80
N LEU A 546 -21.77 -0.22 -0.82
CA LEU A 546 -21.28 0.93 -0.08
C LEU A 546 -21.50 0.69 1.42
N LEU A 547 -20.40 0.47 2.15
CA LEU A 547 -20.42 0.22 3.60
C LEU A 547 -20.48 1.53 4.40
N LYS A 548 -19.67 2.51 4.00
CA LYS A 548 -19.54 3.75 4.73
C LYS A 548 -19.14 4.93 3.83
N THR A 549 -19.64 6.10 4.20
CA THR A 549 -19.19 7.39 3.65
C THR A 549 -18.66 8.24 4.79
N SER A 550 -17.46 8.77 4.66
CA SER A 550 -16.88 9.67 5.67
C SER A 550 -17.61 11.01 5.71
N PRO A 551 -17.45 11.80 6.78
CA PRO A 551 -17.85 13.20 6.77
C PRO A 551 -17.19 13.97 5.61
N ARG A 552 -17.90 14.93 5.05
CA ARG A 552 -17.39 15.75 3.93
C ARG A 552 -16.40 16.79 4.43
N LEU A 553 -15.30 16.94 3.69
CA LEU A 553 -14.27 17.95 3.98
C LEU A 553 -14.61 19.35 3.47
N GLY A 554 -15.51 19.44 2.51
CA GLY A 554 -15.83 20.64 1.75
C GLY A 554 -15.47 20.46 0.28
N PHE A 555 -15.48 21.55 -0.46
CA PHE A 555 -15.18 21.57 -1.89
C PHE A 555 -13.68 21.86 -2.09
N TYR A 556 -12.97 20.91 -2.69
CA TYR A 556 -11.56 21.07 -3.07
C TYR A 556 -11.37 20.61 -4.50
N TRP A 557 -10.91 21.49 -5.36
CA TRP A 557 -10.54 21.17 -6.74
C TRP A 557 -9.41 20.14 -6.77
N GLY A 558 -9.51 19.14 -7.63
CA GLY A 558 -8.50 18.10 -7.79
C GLY A 558 -8.61 16.95 -6.78
N GLY A 559 -9.50 17.03 -5.77
CA GLY A 559 -9.75 15.95 -4.83
C GLY A 559 -8.56 15.58 -3.96
N MET A 560 -8.44 14.29 -3.65
CA MET A 560 -7.34 13.69 -2.89
C MET A 560 -6.22 13.29 -3.83
N SER A 561 -4.98 13.61 -3.52
CA SER A 561 -3.84 13.28 -4.39
C SER A 561 -3.21 11.91 -4.10
N SER A 562 -3.32 11.43 -2.88
CA SER A 562 -2.75 10.14 -2.45
C SER A 562 -3.56 9.58 -1.28
N ILE A 563 -3.68 8.27 -1.22
CA ILE A 563 -4.17 7.55 -0.05
C ILE A 563 -3.05 6.63 0.44
N VAL A 564 -2.74 6.69 1.72
CA VAL A 564 -1.87 5.73 2.40
C VAL A 564 -2.61 5.13 3.59
N THR A 565 -2.40 3.85 3.81
CA THR A 565 -2.99 3.07 4.89
C THR A 565 -1.90 2.59 5.83
N GLY A 566 -2.23 2.41 7.12
CA GLY A 566 -1.26 1.92 8.13
C GLY A 566 -1.69 2.21 9.56
N SER A 567 -0.88 1.76 10.50
CA SER A 567 -1.06 1.99 11.94
C SER A 567 -0.35 3.28 12.35
N PHE A 568 -0.82 4.41 11.85
CA PHE A 568 -0.09 5.66 11.96
C PHE A 568 0.15 6.10 13.41
N LEU A 569 1.43 6.09 13.81
CA LEU A 569 1.98 6.81 14.96
C LEU A 569 1.27 6.53 16.30
N ASN A 570 1.15 5.26 16.70
CA ASN A 570 0.58 4.87 17.99
C ASN A 570 -0.87 5.36 18.21
N ASN A 571 -1.59 5.63 17.16
CA ASN A 571 -2.99 5.99 17.21
C ASN A 571 -3.83 4.85 16.62
N GLU A 572 -4.48 4.10 17.49
CA GLU A 572 -5.25 2.89 17.17
C GLU A 572 -6.42 3.13 16.23
N ASN A 573 -6.73 4.39 15.91
CA ASN A 573 -7.97 4.79 15.26
C ASN A 573 -7.78 5.50 13.93
N ILE A 574 -6.55 5.60 13.41
CA ILE A 574 -6.33 6.20 12.09
C ILE A 574 -6.05 5.08 11.10
N ASP A 575 -6.99 4.87 10.18
CA ASP A 575 -6.91 3.82 9.18
C ASP A 575 -6.35 4.34 7.86
N VAL A 576 -6.63 5.60 7.54
CA VAL A 576 -6.30 6.21 6.24
C VAL A 576 -5.78 7.63 6.42
N VAL A 577 -4.70 7.94 5.72
CA VAL A 577 -4.16 9.31 5.60
C VAL A 577 -4.11 9.73 4.14
N SER A 578 -4.44 10.96 3.83
CA SER A 578 -4.47 11.50 2.47
C SER A 578 -4.05 12.97 2.44
N LEU A 579 -3.74 13.45 1.26
CA LEU A 579 -3.51 14.87 0.98
C LEU A 579 -4.69 15.47 0.21
N VAL A 580 -5.12 16.65 0.61
CA VAL A 580 -6.11 17.45 -0.10
C VAL A 580 -5.62 18.88 -0.14
N SER A 581 -5.17 19.36 -1.30
CA SER A 581 -4.58 20.69 -1.43
C SER A 581 -3.40 20.89 -0.43
N ASP A 582 -3.52 21.85 0.49
CA ASP A 582 -2.56 22.16 1.55
C ASP A 582 -2.95 21.54 2.92
N TYR A 583 -3.67 20.43 2.92
CA TYR A 583 -4.11 19.75 4.14
C TYR A 583 -3.73 18.28 4.16
N LEU A 584 -3.31 17.83 5.33
CA LEU A 584 -3.23 16.44 5.70
C LEU A 584 -4.56 16.01 6.31
N ILE A 585 -5.13 14.94 5.79
CA ILE A 585 -6.40 14.38 6.21
C ILE A 585 -6.14 13.03 6.84
N SER A 586 -6.70 12.77 8.01
CA SER A 586 -6.73 11.44 8.60
C SER A 586 -8.17 10.99 8.84
N TYR A 587 -8.46 9.72 8.56
CA TYR A 587 -9.79 9.13 8.67
C TYR A 587 -9.76 7.92 9.60
N ASP A 588 -10.66 7.92 10.57
CA ASP A 588 -10.97 6.82 11.46
C ASP A 588 -12.28 6.18 10.98
N TYR A 589 -12.18 4.93 10.51
CA TYR A 589 -13.33 4.19 10.01
C TYR A 589 -14.29 3.82 11.15
N SER A 590 -13.78 3.44 12.31
CA SER A 590 -14.61 2.94 13.43
C SER A 590 -15.55 4.02 13.94
N GLU A 591 -15.06 5.20 14.21
CA GLU A 591 -15.80 6.35 14.70
C GLU A 591 -16.45 7.18 13.57
N ASN A 592 -16.12 6.88 12.32
CA ASN A 592 -16.50 7.65 11.14
C ASN A 592 -16.15 9.13 11.29
N THR A 593 -14.94 9.41 11.74
CA THR A 593 -14.45 10.78 11.96
C THR A 593 -13.30 11.12 11.02
N ILE A 594 -13.21 12.37 10.63
CA ILE A 594 -12.15 12.87 9.79
C ILE A 594 -11.45 14.02 10.51
N SER A 595 -10.15 13.99 10.51
CA SER A 595 -9.30 15.06 11.00
C SER A 595 -8.64 15.78 9.84
N LYS A 596 -8.54 17.11 9.94
CA LYS A 596 -7.97 17.96 8.91
C LYS A 596 -6.94 18.89 9.53
N VAL A 597 -5.71 18.79 9.08
CA VAL A 597 -4.59 19.57 9.59
C VAL A 597 -3.94 20.35 8.43
N ALA A 598 -3.79 21.66 8.59
CA ALA A 598 -3.14 22.49 7.59
C ALA A 598 -1.62 22.20 7.54
N LEU A 599 -1.10 22.15 6.33
CA LEU A 599 0.33 22.01 6.04
C LEU A 599 0.89 23.38 5.65
N GLU A 600 2.20 23.56 5.86
CA GLU A 600 2.86 24.83 5.54
C GLU A 600 3.03 25.06 4.04
N GLN A 601 2.90 23.98 3.25
CA GLN A 601 3.02 24.01 1.80
C GLN A 601 2.19 22.90 1.16
N SER A 602 1.96 23.00 -0.16
CA SER A 602 1.25 21.96 -0.92
C SER A 602 2.18 20.82 -1.30
N PHE A 603 1.67 19.60 -1.21
CA PHE A 603 2.35 18.38 -1.59
C PHE A 603 1.57 17.67 -2.72
N ASN A 604 2.29 16.96 -3.59
CA ASN A 604 1.71 16.23 -4.72
C ASN A 604 1.74 14.70 -4.55
N GLY A 605 2.54 14.17 -3.62
CA GLY A 605 2.64 12.74 -3.32
C GLY A 605 2.78 12.49 -1.82
N LEU A 606 2.30 11.35 -1.36
CA LEU A 606 2.40 10.88 0.02
C LEU A 606 2.60 9.37 0.02
N VAL A 607 3.57 8.91 0.79
CA VAL A 607 3.82 7.49 1.04
C VAL A 607 4.03 7.25 2.52
N ASN A 608 3.74 6.02 2.96
CA ASN A 608 4.12 5.52 4.27
C ASN A 608 5.35 4.60 4.13
N THR A 609 6.32 4.77 4.99
CA THR A 609 7.53 3.96 5.04
C THR A 609 8.08 3.90 6.46
N VAL A 610 9.07 3.08 6.70
CA VAL A 610 9.72 2.94 8.03
C VAL A 610 11.09 3.57 7.98
N ILE A 611 11.35 4.57 8.83
CA ILE A 611 12.66 5.23 8.96
C ILE A 611 13.20 4.98 10.37
N ASN A 612 14.40 4.42 10.47
CA ASN A 612 15.02 4.05 11.76
C ASN A 612 14.08 3.25 12.66
N GLY A 613 13.27 2.39 12.07
CA GLY A 613 12.32 1.56 12.79
C GLY A 613 11.00 2.24 13.15
N GLU A 614 10.72 3.47 12.76
CA GLU A 614 9.45 4.16 12.99
C GLU A 614 8.67 4.38 11.70
N GLU A 615 7.37 4.06 11.72
CA GLU A 615 6.47 4.44 10.62
C GLU A 615 6.49 5.94 10.40
N THR A 616 6.70 6.33 9.16
CA THR A 616 6.91 7.72 8.79
C THR A 616 6.18 8.06 7.49
N LEU A 617 5.41 9.13 7.51
CA LEU A 617 4.84 9.70 6.30
C LEU A 617 5.90 10.56 5.60
N VAL A 618 6.12 10.26 4.33
CA VAL A 618 6.98 11.05 3.44
C VAL A 618 6.13 11.65 2.34
N ALA A 619 6.25 12.94 2.15
CA ALA A 619 5.52 13.68 1.12
C ALA A 619 6.48 14.37 0.15
N SER A 620 6.05 14.52 -1.09
CA SER A 620 6.77 15.21 -2.14
C SER A 620 6.11 16.53 -2.51
N THR A 621 6.93 17.47 -2.97
CA THR A 621 6.48 18.75 -3.53
C THR A 621 6.75 18.78 -5.03
N TYR A 622 5.98 19.54 -5.78
CA TYR A 622 6.19 19.73 -7.24
C TYR A 622 7.58 20.21 -7.61
N ASN A 623 8.24 20.95 -6.73
CA ASN A 623 9.58 21.49 -6.98
C ASN A 623 10.73 20.55 -6.56
N GLY A 624 10.49 19.27 -6.43
CA GLY A 624 11.56 18.27 -6.31
C GLY A 624 12.00 17.91 -4.89
N SER A 625 11.28 18.31 -3.86
CA SER A 625 11.70 18.08 -2.48
C SER A 625 10.90 17.00 -1.77
N LEU A 626 11.56 16.22 -0.92
CA LEU A 626 10.97 15.23 -0.02
C LEU A 626 10.90 15.78 1.40
N TYR A 627 9.78 15.53 2.09
CA TYR A 627 9.54 15.96 3.47
C TYR A 627 9.02 14.82 4.33
N LYS A 628 9.49 14.76 5.57
CA LYS A 628 8.82 14.00 6.62
C LYS A 628 7.61 14.83 7.09
N VAL A 629 6.45 14.18 7.19
CA VAL A 629 5.19 14.83 7.61
C VAL A 629 4.65 14.14 8.85
N ALA A 630 4.40 14.91 9.89
CA ALA A 630 3.76 14.42 11.11
C ALA A 630 2.24 14.66 11.04
N LEU A 631 1.46 13.81 11.73
CA LEU A 631 0.00 13.93 11.76
C LEU A 631 -0.51 15.27 12.31
N ASN A 632 0.30 15.98 13.07
CA ASN A 632 -0.02 17.33 13.56
C ASN A 632 0.25 18.44 12.54
N GLY A 633 0.68 18.10 11.32
CA GLY A 633 0.98 19.03 10.23
C GLY A 633 2.40 19.57 10.22
N GLN A 634 3.24 19.20 11.17
CA GLN A 634 4.65 19.59 11.14
C GLN A 634 5.36 18.89 9.98
N THR A 635 6.15 19.64 9.24
CA THR A 635 6.93 19.15 8.12
C THR A 635 8.42 19.36 8.35
N THR A 636 9.24 18.44 7.90
CA THR A 636 10.70 18.52 7.98
C THR A 636 11.28 18.14 6.62
N LEU A 637 12.05 19.03 6.03
CA LEU A 637 12.74 18.74 4.78
C LEU A 637 13.72 17.58 4.96
N ILE A 638 13.62 16.57 4.09
CA ILE A 638 14.57 15.46 4.02
C ILE A 638 15.66 15.80 3.02
N SER A 639 15.28 16.03 1.77
CA SER A 639 16.21 16.30 0.67
C SER A 639 15.49 16.95 -0.52
N GLU A 640 16.27 17.61 -1.37
CA GLU A 640 15.87 17.98 -2.72
C GLU A 640 16.41 16.89 -3.66
N VAL A 641 15.53 16.15 -4.33
CA VAL A 641 15.88 14.98 -5.16
C VAL A 641 15.73 15.26 -6.65
N CYS A 642 14.96 16.27 -7.04
CA CYS A 642 14.83 16.72 -8.43
C CYS A 642 15.21 18.20 -8.55
N GLN A 643 15.80 18.57 -9.67
CA GLN A 643 16.03 19.99 -10.03
C GLN A 643 14.80 20.61 -10.68
N ASN A 644 13.96 19.78 -11.29
CA ASN A 644 12.73 20.14 -11.97
C ASN A 644 11.50 19.57 -11.24
N SER A 645 10.39 19.42 -11.93
CA SER A 645 9.18 18.89 -11.34
C SER A 645 9.36 17.42 -10.88
N LEU A 646 8.89 17.13 -9.67
CA LEU A 646 8.76 15.78 -9.17
C LEU A 646 7.34 15.30 -9.45
N ASN A 647 7.22 14.24 -10.25
CA ASN A 647 5.92 13.74 -10.73
C ASN A 647 5.28 12.77 -9.75
N ASN A 648 6.04 11.81 -9.23
CA ASN A 648 5.52 10.77 -8.36
C ASN A 648 6.56 10.25 -7.35
N ILE A 649 6.08 9.77 -6.21
CA ILE A 649 6.86 9.00 -5.23
C ILE A 649 6.13 7.72 -4.87
N VAL A 650 6.87 6.65 -4.65
CA VAL A 650 6.36 5.36 -4.18
C VAL A 650 7.27 4.79 -3.10
N SER A 651 6.71 4.12 -2.10
CA SER A 651 7.49 3.37 -1.12
C SER A 651 7.72 1.95 -1.65
N VAL A 652 8.97 1.53 -1.76
CA VAL A 652 9.35 0.23 -2.29
C VAL A 652 9.52 -0.77 -1.15
N ARG A 653 10.25 -0.35 -0.13
CA ARG A 653 10.55 -1.10 1.09
C ARG A 653 10.82 -0.14 2.24
N ALA A 654 10.92 -0.65 3.44
CA ALA A 654 11.22 0.15 4.62
C ALA A 654 12.50 0.99 4.43
N GLY A 655 12.40 2.29 4.68
CA GLY A 655 13.52 3.23 4.57
C GLY A 655 13.85 3.72 3.16
N PHE A 656 13.12 3.28 2.13
CA PHE A 656 13.40 3.67 0.75
C PHE A 656 12.18 4.25 0.05
N VAL A 657 12.42 5.33 -0.67
CA VAL A 657 11.42 5.96 -1.53
C VAL A 657 12.00 6.09 -2.93
N GLN A 658 11.30 5.55 -3.90
CA GLN A 658 11.57 5.84 -5.30
C GLN A 658 10.82 7.10 -5.71
N TYR A 659 11.45 7.87 -6.56
CA TYR A 659 10.91 9.14 -7.05
C TYR A 659 11.09 9.25 -8.57
N SER A 660 10.18 9.95 -9.21
CA SER A 660 10.22 10.26 -10.64
C SER A 660 10.17 11.76 -10.84
N CYS A 661 11.19 12.30 -11.46
CA CYS A 661 11.27 13.69 -11.90
C CYS A 661 10.90 13.79 -13.40
N SER A 662 10.85 15.00 -13.94
CA SER A 662 10.69 15.19 -15.38
C SER A 662 11.87 14.67 -16.21
N ASP A 663 13.05 14.62 -15.62
CA ASP A 663 14.35 14.34 -16.26
C ASP A 663 15.05 13.10 -15.71
N GLN A 664 14.55 12.51 -14.64
CA GLN A 664 15.17 11.35 -14.00
C GLN A 664 14.22 10.55 -13.14
N PHE A 665 14.52 9.30 -12.88
CA PHE A 665 13.97 8.57 -11.75
C PHE A 665 15.09 8.03 -10.86
N GLY A 666 14.80 7.83 -9.59
CA GLY A 666 15.81 7.35 -8.66
C GLY A 666 15.22 6.77 -7.38
N GLU A 667 16.10 6.33 -6.51
CA GLU A 667 15.78 5.83 -5.19
C GLU A 667 16.56 6.61 -4.13
N TYR A 668 15.85 7.00 -3.09
CA TYR A 668 16.42 7.70 -1.94
C TYR A 668 16.36 6.81 -0.70
N ASN A 669 17.50 6.59 -0.06
CA ASN A 669 17.59 5.91 1.22
C ASN A 669 17.39 6.95 2.34
N LEU A 670 16.28 6.81 3.06
CA LEU A 670 15.86 7.74 4.09
C LEU A 670 16.62 7.58 5.41
N ASP A 671 17.16 6.38 5.66
CA ASP A 671 17.94 6.11 6.88
C ASP A 671 19.35 6.68 6.79
N SER A 672 20.02 6.49 5.65
CA SER A 672 21.36 7.04 5.38
C SER A 672 21.33 8.47 4.82
N ASN A 673 20.18 8.98 4.39
CA ASN A 673 20.00 10.29 3.74
C ASN A 673 20.86 10.46 2.46
N VAL A 674 20.89 9.45 1.60
CA VAL A 674 21.60 9.47 0.34
C VAL A 674 20.73 8.96 -0.80
N VAL A 675 21.01 9.40 -2.03
CA VAL A 675 20.45 8.83 -3.24
C VAL A 675 21.13 7.48 -3.49
N SER A 676 20.36 6.42 -3.55
CA SER A 676 20.87 5.07 -3.82
C SER A 676 21.31 4.91 -5.28
N TYR A 677 20.49 5.39 -6.18
CA TYR A 677 20.78 5.48 -7.61
C TYR A 677 19.90 6.53 -8.26
N THR A 678 20.34 7.01 -9.42
CA THR A 678 19.57 7.89 -10.31
C THR A 678 19.75 7.39 -11.74
N VAL A 679 18.67 7.38 -12.51
CA VAL A 679 18.66 7.09 -13.94
C VAL A 679 18.13 8.33 -14.64
N GLU A 680 19.00 8.98 -15.43
CA GLU A 680 18.62 10.14 -16.23
C GLU A 680 17.70 9.75 -17.37
N ARG A 681 16.66 10.53 -17.60
CA ARG A 681 15.66 10.34 -18.65
C ARG A 681 15.04 11.65 -19.07
N ASN A 682 14.86 11.81 -20.37
CA ASN A 682 14.15 12.95 -20.96
C ASN A 682 12.67 12.62 -21.19
N ASN A 683 11.93 12.32 -20.14
CA ASN A 683 10.52 12.01 -20.26
C ASN A 683 9.71 12.82 -19.27
N ASN A 684 9.00 13.82 -19.78
CA ASN A 684 8.18 14.73 -18.97
C ASN A 684 7.05 14.07 -18.19
N ASP A 685 6.78 12.77 -18.38
CA ASP A 685 5.61 12.06 -17.82
C ASP A 685 5.96 10.67 -17.26
N SER A 686 7.06 10.53 -16.53
CA SER A 686 7.38 9.22 -15.90
C SER A 686 6.59 8.98 -14.63
N TRP A 687 5.82 7.91 -14.59
CA TRP A 687 5.06 7.45 -13.42
C TRP A 687 5.59 6.10 -12.93
N LEU A 688 5.53 5.90 -11.61
CA LEU A 688 6.05 4.73 -10.95
C LEU A 688 4.92 3.89 -10.34
N ALA A 689 5.02 2.59 -10.50
CA ALA A 689 4.32 1.61 -9.68
C ALA A 689 5.34 0.57 -9.21
N THR A 690 5.14 0.03 -8.02
CA THR A 690 6.07 -0.93 -7.42
C THR A 690 5.34 -2.16 -6.94
N SER A 691 6.02 -3.28 -6.97
CA SER A 691 5.56 -4.53 -6.37
C SER A 691 6.74 -5.29 -5.81
N THR A 692 6.52 -6.00 -4.72
CA THR A 692 7.49 -6.98 -4.24
C THR A 692 6.95 -8.37 -4.48
N TYR A 693 7.70 -9.17 -5.22
CA TYR A 693 7.32 -10.53 -5.54
C TYR A 693 8.51 -11.49 -5.34
N ASN A 694 8.29 -12.59 -4.62
CA ASN A 694 9.35 -13.55 -4.27
C ASN A 694 10.61 -12.91 -3.66
N ASN A 695 10.43 -11.89 -2.79
CA ASN A 695 11.50 -11.11 -2.15
C ASN A 695 12.37 -10.29 -3.12
N VAL A 696 11.91 -10.03 -4.33
CA VAL A 696 12.52 -9.10 -5.27
C VAL A 696 11.61 -7.90 -5.41
N ASP A 697 12.18 -6.71 -5.33
CA ASP A 697 11.43 -5.48 -5.58
C ASP A 697 11.47 -5.17 -7.08
N TYR A 698 10.31 -4.90 -7.62
CA TYR A 698 10.12 -4.52 -9.02
C TYR A 698 9.57 -3.10 -9.10
N THR A 699 10.10 -2.36 -10.05
CA THR A 699 9.66 -1.00 -10.35
C THR A 699 9.18 -0.94 -11.77
N LEU A 700 7.93 -0.59 -11.97
CA LEU A 700 7.35 -0.26 -13.26
C LEU A 700 7.46 1.24 -13.48
N LEU A 701 8.07 1.61 -14.57
CA LEU A 701 8.14 2.96 -15.10
C LEU A 701 7.26 3.06 -16.33
N ALA A 702 6.38 4.03 -16.37
CA ALA A 702 5.49 4.27 -17.49
C ALA A 702 5.50 5.75 -17.91
N GLY A 703 5.36 5.97 -19.20
CA GLY A 703 5.37 7.28 -19.83
C GLY A 703 5.25 7.07 -21.34
N GLN A 704 6.25 7.45 -22.10
CA GLN A 704 6.37 7.05 -23.52
C GLN A 704 6.89 5.60 -23.67
N SER A 705 7.32 4.97 -22.61
CA SER A 705 7.71 3.56 -22.55
C SER A 705 7.07 2.90 -21.33
N LEU A 706 7.00 1.57 -21.39
CA LEU A 706 6.59 0.73 -20.28
C LEU A 706 7.76 -0.17 -19.93
N GLU A 707 8.37 0.05 -18.79
CA GLU A 707 9.59 -0.66 -18.40
C GLU A 707 9.50 -1.18 -16.98
N VAL A 708 9.90 -2.42 -16.76
CA VAL A 708 10.01 -3.03 -15.43
C VAL A 708 11.46 -3.30 -15.11
N PHE A 709 11.90 -2.79 -13.99
CA PHE A 709 13.22 -3.01 -13.43
C PHE A 709 13.10 -3.88 -12.18
N SER A 710 14.08 -4.75 -11.96
CA SER A 710 14.25 -5.45 -10.69
C SER A 710 15.53 -5.02 -10.00
N ASN A 711 15.46 -4.81 -8.69
CA ASN A 711 16.65 -4.76 -7.86
C ASN A 711 17.09 -6.19 -7.58
N GLN A 712 18.28 -6.61 -8.00
CA GLN A 712 18.85 -7.85 -7.48
C GLN A 712 19.23 -7.62 -6.03
N ILE A 713 18.37 -8.07 -5.13
CA ILE A 713 18.68 -8.08 -3.72
C ILE A 713 19.63 -9.24 -3.48
N ALA A 714 20.72 -9.00 -2.75
CA ALA A 714 21.61 -10.05 -2.24
C ALA A 714 20.79 -11.16 -1.55
N GLU A 715 21.34 -12.37 -1.41
CA GLU A 715 20.72 -13.56 -0.82
C GLU A 715 19.64 -13.23 0.22
N PRO A 716 18.43 -13.75 0.11
CA PRO A 716 17.33 -13.38 1.00
C PRO A 716 17.71 -13.67 2.45
N LEU A 717 17.50 -12.71 3.33
CA LEU A 717 17.70 -12.90 4.78
C LEU A 717 16.94 -14.14 5.27
N ALA A 718 17.56 -14.87 6.18
CA ALA A 718 16.92 -16.03 6.78
C ALA A 718 15.58 -15.62 7.40
N LYS A 719 14.54 -16.40 7.13
CA LYS A 719 13.22 -16.19 7.73
C LYS A 719 13.35 -16.36 9.25
N PRO A 720 12.91 -15.37 10.08
CA PRO A 720 12.86 -15.53 11.52
C PRO A 720 11.95 -16.69 11.94
N GLU A 721 12.17 -17.27 13.10
CA GLU A 721 11.28 -18.30 13.64
C GLU A 721 9.92 -17.69 14.04
N ALA A 722 8.87 -18.47 13.90
CA ALA A 722 7.54 -18.10 14.39
C ALA A 722 7.50 -18.22 15.92
N VAL A 723 6.89 -17.27 16.59
CA VAL A 723 6.78 -17.24 18.05
C VAL A 723 5.36 -17.14 18.53
N SER A 724 5.11 -17.69 19.72
CA SER A 724 3.80 -17.62 20.36
C SER A 724 3.96 -17.27 21.82
N TYR A 725 3.14 -16.35 22.30
CA TYR A 725 3.04 -15.94 23.69
C TYR A 725 1.62 -16.16 24.18
N SER A 726 1.48 -16.43 25.48
CA SER A 726 0.17 -16.52 26.13
C SER A 726 0.29 -15.82 27.48
N ASP A 727 -0.55 -14.86 27.76
CA ASP A 727 -0.59 -14.13 29.03
C ASP A 727 -1.98 -13.57 29.28
N HIS A 728 -2.16 -12.95 30.43
CA HIS A 728 -3.41 -12.35 30.83
C HIS A 728 -3.76 -11.12 29.96
N VAL A 729 -5.05 -10.99 29.64
CA VAL A 729 -5.60 -9.98 28.71
C VAL A 729 -5.41 -8.52 29.14
N LEU A 730 -5.16 -8.25 30.41
CA LEU A 730 -4.93 -6.90 30.94
C LEU A 730 -3.44 -6.61 31.20
N LYS A 731 -2.57 -7.59 30.94
CA LYS A 731 -1.14 -7.47 31.24
C LYS A 731 -0.34 -7.24 29.99
N SER A 732 0.49 -6.19 29.99
CA SER A 732 1.44 -5.97 28.92
C SER A 732 2.45 -7.12 28.82
N ILE A 733 2.66 -7.61 27.58
CA ILE A 733 3.53 -8.73 27.29
C ILE A 733 4.84 -8.19 26.72
N GLN A 734 5.96 -8.53 27.35
CA GLN A 734 7.29 -8.27 26.81
C GLN A 734 7.63 -9.37 25.83
N ILE A 735 7.96 -9.01 24.60
CA ILE A 735 8.23 -9.95 23.52
C ILE A 735 9.66 -9.73 23.04
N ASP A 736 10.37 -10.83 22.93
CA ASP A 736 11.71 -10.92 22.36
C ASP A 736 11.60 -11.76 21.09
N LEU A 737 11.64 -11.10 19.94
CA LEU A 737 11.56 -11.78 18.64
C LEU A 737 12.89 -12.47 18.34
N PRO A 738 12.89 -13.72 17.85
CA PRO A 738 14.10 -14.45 17.52
C PRO A 738 14.72 -13.93 16.23
N VAL A 739 15.46 -12.85 16.33
CA VAL A 739 16.14 -12.21 15.21
C VAL A 739 17.65 -12.34 15.35
N SER A 740 18.37 -12.20 14.24
CA SER A 740 19.84 -12.24 14.25
C SER A 740 20.39 -10.91 14.73
N ASP A 741 21.52 -10.96 15.45
CA ASP A 741 22.21 -9.75 15.98
C ASP A 741 22.72 -8.81 14.87
N ASP A 742 22.72 -9.26 13.62
CA ASP A 742 23.27 -8.56 12.47
C ASP A 742 22.20 -7.92 11.57
N ILE A 743 20.94 -7.83 12.01
CA ILE A 743 19.88 -7.13 11.31
C ILE A 743 19.91 -5.63 11.61
N ASP A 744 19.36 -4.83 10.70
CA ASP A 744 19.20 -3.40 10.94
C ASP A 744 17.98 -3.14 11.82
N TYR A 745 16.82 -3.75 11.50
CA TYR A 745 15.59 -3.61 12.28
C TYR A 745 14.51 -4.63 11.90
N VAL A 746 13.48 -4.72 12.78
CA VAL A 746 12.27 -5.51 12.58
C VAL A 746 11.11 -4.62 12.12
N VAL A 747 10.29 -5.14 11.23
CA VAL A 747 9.07 -4.49 10.74
C VAL A 747 7.87 -5.40 10.96
N LEU A 748 6.80 -4.87 11.57
CA LEU A 748 5.50 -5.54 11.62
C LEU A 748 4.76 -5.32 10.29
N ASN A 749 4.34 -6.42 9.67
CA ASN A 749 3.61 -6.40 8.41
C ASN A 749 2.08 -6.42 8.60
N LYS A 750 1.62 -7.10 9.67
CA LYS A 750 0.19 -7.17 9.99
C LYS A 750 -0.06 -6.46 11.33
N ARG A 751 -1.09 -5.63 11.36
CA ARG A 751 -1.53 -4.85 12.52
C ARG A 751 -2.13 -5.78 13.60
N PRO A 752 -1.88 -5.53 14.90
CA PRO A 752 -2.61 -6.22 15.96
C PRO A 752 -4.09 -5.83 15.97
N THR A 753 -4.94 -6.79 16.31
CA THR A 753 -6.40 -6.62 16.34
C THR A 753 -6.96 -6.52 17.76
N LEU A 754 -6.28 -7.11 18.74
CA LEU A 754 -6.70 -7.17 20.15
C LEU A 754 -5.81 -6.34 21.09
N GLY A 755 -4.97 -5.47 20.52
CA GLY A 755 -4.07 -4.63 21.29
C GLY A 755 -3.25 -3.70 20.42
N ARG A 756 -2.14 -3.22 20.98
CA ARG A 756 -1.14 -2.40 20.26
C ARG A 756 0.28 -2.84 20.60
N VAL A 757 1.21 -2.52 19.71
CA VAL A 757 2.63 -2.83 19.85
C VAL A 757 3.43 -1.54 20.03
N GLU A 758 4.36 -1.56 20.97
CA GLU A 758 5.37 -0.54 21.17
C GLU A 758 6.75 -1.21 21.10
N PHE A 759 7.58 -0.84 20.11
CA PHE A 759 8.95 -1.32 20.06
C PHE A 759 9.82 -0.61 21.11
N THR A 760 10.54 -1.39 21.89
CA THR A 760 11.57 -0.89 22.80
C THR A 760 12.95 -0.88 22.17
N ASP A 761 13.22 -1.85 21.30
CA ASP A 761 14.42 -1.92 20.48
C ASP A 761 14.12 -2.74 19.22
N ARG A 762 14.08 -2.07 18.06
CA ARG A 762 13.78 -2.74 16.79
C ARG A 762 14.93 -3.54 16.24
N GLN A 763 16.16 -3.17 16.52
CA GLN A 763 17.33 -3.93 16.09
C GLN A 763 17.42 -5.25 16.87
N ALA A 764 17.19 -5.19 18.18
CA ALA A 764 17.17 -6.39 19.02
C ALA A 764 15.87 -7.20 18.92
N GLY A 765 14.84 -6.73 18.20
CA GLY A 765 13.54 -7.38 18.11
C GLY A 765 12.70 -7.30 19.38
N LEU A 766 13.00 -6.34 20.27
CA LEU A 766 12.31 -6.17 21.55
C LEU A 766 11.09 -5.28 21.42
N LEU A 767 9.94 -5.79 21.81
CA LEU A 767 8.70 -5.03 21.79
C LEU A 767 7.81 -5.33 23.00
N THR A 768 6.90 -4.42 23.28
CA THR A 768 5.85 -4.58 24.27
C THR A 768 4.50 -4.65 23.54
N TYR A 769 3.77 -5.72 23.76
CA TYR A 769 2.38 -5.81 23.35
C TYR A 769 1.49 -5.36 24.51
N ILE A 770 0.56 -4.45 24.25
CA ILE A 770 -0.40 -3.90 25.22
C ILE A 770 -1.79 -4.31 24.78
N PRO A 771 -2.42 -5.28 25.48
CA PRO A 771 -3.75 -5.73 25.13
C PRO A 771 -4.82 -4.65 25.33
N SER A 772 -5.90 -4.70 24.57
CA SER A 772 -7.07 -3.81 24.67
C SER A 772 -8.12 -4.26 25.71
N GLY A 773 -7.94 -5.43 26.32
CA GLY A 773 -8.87 -6.03 27.27
C GLY A 773 -9.81 -7.08 26.66
N ALA A 774 -9.64 -7.44 25.41
CA ALA A 774 -10.42 -8.49 24.77
C ALA A 774 -9.70 -9.84 24.79
N VAL A 775 -10.40 -10.89 25.23
CA VAL A 775 -9.89 -12.28 25.24
C VAL A 775 -9.90 -12.84 23.83
N GLY A 776 -8.84 -13.52 23.42
CA GLY A 776 -8.75 -14.13 22.11
C GLY A 776 -7.33 -14.40 21.64
N ILE A 777 -7.20 -14.69 20.35
CA ILE A 777 -5.91 -14.90 19.71
C ILE A 777 -5.67 -13.70 18.78
N ASP A 778 -4.56 -13.01 18.97
CA ASP A 778 -4.07 -11.98 18.06
C ASP A 778 -2.91 -12.55 17.23
N GLU A 779 -3.05 -12.45 15.90
CA GLU A 779 -2.05 -12.94 14.95
C GLU A 779 -1.40 -11.78 14.22
N LEU A 780 -0.13 -11.61 14.42
CA LEU A 780 0.70 -10.63 13.77
C LEU A 780 1.70 -11.33 12.84
N SER A 781 2.23 -10.58 11.88
CA SER A 781 3.36 -11.04 11.09
C SER A 781 4.45 -9.99 11.06
N TYR A 782 5.69 -10.43 10.94
CA TYR A 782 6.85 -9.55 10.92
C TYR A 782 7.94 -10.07 9.98
N TYR A 783 8.85 -9.19 9.60
CA TYR A 783 10.06 -9.53 8.87
C TYR A 783 11.24 -8.70 9.38
N THR A 784 12.45 -9.15 9.08
CA THR A 784 13.68 -8.43 9.40
C THR A 784 14.25 -7.76 8.17
N VAL A 785 14.95 -6.65 8.36
CA VAL A 785 15.65 -5.91 7.32
C VAL A 785 17.12 -5.86 7.64
N LYS A 786 17.98 -6.05 6.62
CA LYS A 786 19.43 -5.90 6.66
C LYS A 786 19.92 -5.48 5.27
N ASP A 787 20.80 -4.47 5.19
CA ASP A 787 21.45 -4.03 3.95
C ASP A 787 20.46 -3.97 2.77
N ARG A 788 19.29 -3.35 2.95
CA ARG A 788 18.19 -3.23 1.96
C ARG A 788 17.44 -4.54 1.65
N SER A 789 17.91 -5.67 2.15
CA SER A 789 17.24 -6.96 1.99
C SER A 789 16.23 -7.18 3.09
N ARG A 790 15.15 -7.87 2.81
CA ARG A 790 14.16 -8.29 3.81
C ARG A 790 14.02 -9.80 3.85
N SER A 791 13.73 -10.32 5.05
CA SER A 791 13.42 -11.73 5.20
C SER A 791 12.01 -12.05 4.69
N ALA A 792 11.72 -13.35 4.53
CA ALA A 792 10.34 -13.82 4.43
C ALA A 792 9.58 -13.53 5.73
N LEU A 793 8.23 -13.38 5.62
CA LEU A 793 7.36 -13.12 6.75
C LEU A 793 7.38 -14.25 7.77
N SER A 794 7.47 -13.90 9.05
CA SER A 794 7.26 -14.80 10.18
C SER A 794 6.00 -14.42 10.95
N SER A 795 5.44 -15.34 11.75
CA SER A 795 4.24 -15.11 12.54
C SER A 795 4.58 -14.88 14.01
N LEU A 796 3.83 -13.99 14.64
CA LEU A 796 3.75 -13.77 16.06
C LEU A 796 2.30 -13.99 16.49
N THR A 797 2.07 -15.00 17.34
CA THR A 797 0.74 -15.33 17.85
C THR A 797 0.65 -15.01 19.33
N LEU A 798 -0.38 -14.29 19.73
CA LEU A 798 -0.63 -13.85 21.10
C LEU A 798 -1.97 -14.42 21.57
N GLU A 799 -1.97 -15.30 22.56
CA GLU A 799 -3.15 -15.84 23.16
C GLU A 799 -3.47 -15.09 24.46
N LEU A 800 -4.49 -14.26 24.45
CA LEU A 800 -4.91 -13.41 25.55
C LEU A 800 -6.01 -14.12 26.33
N LYS A 801 -5.71 -14.41 27.60
CA LYS A 801 -6.56 -15.21 28.48
C LYS A 801 -7.08 -14.40 29.66
N ASN A 802 -8.19 -14.87 30.22
CA ASN A 802 -8.73 -14.48 31.49
C ASN A 802 -9.24 -15.73 32.19
N THR A 803 -8.93 -15.90 33.48
CA THR A 803 -9.46 -16.97 34.29
C THR A 803 -10.59 -16.42 35.14
N ALA A 804 -11.76 -17.02 35.08
CA ALA A 804 -12.90 -16.57 35.88
C ALA A 804 -12.61 -16.70 37.38
N PRO A 805 -13.01 -15.71 38.21
CA PRO A 805 -12.82 -15.80 39.66
C PRO A 805 -13.62 -16.92 40.27
N THR A 806 -13.18 -17.45 41.39
CA THR A 806 -13.81 -18.50 42.15
C THR A 806 -14.18 -18.03 43.57
N ALA A 807 -15.21 -18.61 44.15
CA ALA A 807 -15.56 -18.37 45.55
C ALA A 807 -15.90 -19.68 46.22
N ASN A 808 -16.07 -19.67 47.55
CA ASN A 808 -16.42 -20.84 48.33
C ASN A 808 -17.78 -20.67 48.99
N ASN A 809 -18.51 -21.77 49.09
CA ASN A 809 -19.72 -21.82 49.94
C ASN A 809 -19.28 -21.70 51.41
N MET A 810 -20.06 -20.95 52.21
CA MET A 810 -19.80 -20.67 53.61
C MET A 810 -20.94 -21.16 54.47
N THR A 811 -20.62 -21.67 55.67
CA THR A 811 -21.62 -21.94 56.74
C THR A 811 -21.17 -21.18 57.98
N LEU A 812 -22.05 -20.31 58.44
CA LEU A 812 -21.81 -19.43 59.57
C LEU A 812 -22.95 -19.64 60.61
N GLN A 813 -22.71 -19.15 61.82
CA GLN A 813 -23.68 -19.30 62.90
C GLN A 813 -23.78 -17.99 63.68
N THR A 814 -25.01 -17.61 64.07
CA THR A 814 -25.26 -16.47 64.97
C THR A 814 -26.47 -16.74 65.80
N HIS A 815 -26.63 -16.02 66.92
CA HIS A 815 -27.84 -16.03 67.73
C HIS A 815 -28.98 -15.36 66.95
N TRP A 816 -30.24 -15.85 67.14
CA TRP A 816 -31.42 -15.47 66.36
C TRP A 816 -31.72 -13.97 66.37
N ASN A 817 -31.18 -13.18 67.30
CA ASN A 817 -31.39 -11.72 67.43
C ASN A 817 -30.07 -10.93 67.36
N THR A 818 -28.93 -11.57 67.08
CA THR A 818 -27.60 -10.91 67.08
C THR A 818 -27.12 -10.69 65.68
N PRO A 819 -26.83 -9.45 65.24
CA PRO A 819 -26.24 -9.19 63.95
C PRO A 819 -24.85 -9.88 63.78
N LEU A 820 -24.61 -10.44 62.57
CA LEU A 820 -23.39 -11.12 62.19
C LEU A 820 -22.63 -10.31 61.13
N ASN A 821 -21.38 -9.98 61.37
CA ASN A 821 -20.48 -9.39 60.40
C ASN A 821 -19.48 -10.44 59.93
N PHE A 822 -19.34 -10.55 58.61
CA PHE A 822 -18.43 -11.50 58.01
C PHE A 822 -17.95 -10.97 56.66
N ASN A 823 -16.92 -11.61 56.06
CA ASN A 823 -16.48 -11.30 54.69
C ASN A 823 -16.78 -12.50 53.82
N LEU A 824 -17.23 -12.25 52.61
CA LEU A 824 -17.29 -13.22 51.54
C LEU A 824 -15.87 -13.50 51.08
N GLU A 825 -15.58 -14.72 50.70
CA GLU A 825 -14.28 -15.18 50.26
C GLU A 825 -14.31 -15.47 48.76
N GLY A 826 -13.40 -14.86 48.01
CA GLY A 826 -13.17 -15.08 46.60
C GLY A 826 -11.70 -15.08 46.28
N MET A 827 -11.36 -15.74 45.20
CA MET A 827 -9.97 -15.81 44.69
C MET A 827 -9.99 -15.74 43.17
N ASP A 828 -9.06 -15.02 42.64
CA ASP A 828 -8.77 -14.95 41.22
C ASP A 828 -7.36 -15.46 40.98
N GLU A 829 -7.16 -16.34 39.97
CA GLU A 829 -5.88 -16.91 39.64
C GLU A 829 -4.95 -15.89 38.98
N ASP A 830 -5.53 -14.93 38.22
CA ASP A 830 -4.84 -13.85 37.52
C ASP A 830 -4.54 -12.65 38.43
N ALA A 831 -5.03 -12.71 39.70
CA ALA A 831 -4.87 -11.71 40.75
C ALA A 831 -5.54 -10.36 40.43
N GLU A 832 -6.64 -10.38 39.69
CA GLU A 832 -7.44 -9.18 39.41
C GLU A 832 -8.21 -8.69 40.63
N PRO A 833 -8.55 -7.42 40.71
CA PRO A 833 -9.41 -6.87 41.74
C PRO A 833 -10.80 -7.49 41.66
N LEU A 834 -11.27 -8.05 42.80
CA LEU A 834 -12.55 -8.71 42.88
C LEU A 834 -13.65 -7.75 43.35
N VAL A 835 -14.87 -7.97 42.86
CA VAL A 835 -16.07 -7.27 43.30
C VAL A 835 -17.15 -8.30 43.64
N PHE A 836 -17.58 -8.28 44.87
CA PHE A 836 -18.65 -9.19 45.38
C PHE A 836 -20.03 -8.60 45.15
N GLN A 837 -20.98 -9.47 44.86
CA GLN A 837 -22.39 -9.11 44.66
C GLN A 837 -23.33 -10.16 45.24
N ILE A 838 -24.25 -9.68 46.10
CA ILE A 838 -25.33 -10.52 46.65
C ILE A 838 -26.46 -10.60 45.60
N LYS A 839 -26.89 -11.81 45.32
CA LYS A 839 -27.92 -12.08 44.29
C LYS A 839 -29.33 -12.25 44.78
N ASN A 840 -29.52 -12.62 46.07
CA ASN A 840 -30.85 -12.77 46.66
C ASN A 840 -30.92 -12.24 48.11
N SER A 841 -32.12 -11.97 48.60
CA SER A 841 -32.36 -11.59 49.99
C SER A 841 -32.58 -12.85 50.83
N PRO A 842 -32.19 -12.87 52.12
CA PRO A 842 -32.48 -13.98 53.04
C PRO A 842 -33.97 -14.07 53.31
N ALA A 843 -34.43 -15.32 53.67
CA ALA A 843 -35.84 -15.56 53.99
C ALA A 843 -36.23 -14.87 55.30
N HIS A 844 -35.34 -14.79 56.30
CA HIS A 844 -35.53 -14.17 57.60
C HIS A 844 -34.38 -13.21 57.91
N GLY A 845 -34.69 -11.94 58.09
CA GLY A 845 -33.70 -10.90 58.36
C GLY A 845 -33.33 -10.05 57.16
N GLN A 846 -32.29 -9.29 57.29
CA GLN A 846 -31.74 -8.39 56.23
C GLN A 846 -30.26 -8.62 56.09
N ILE A 847 -29.78 -8.55 54.83
CA ILE A 847 -28.38 -8.63 54.50
C ILE A 847 -27.97 -7.36 53.79
N GLN A 848 -26.82 -6.81 54.14
CA GLN A 848 -26.25 -5.67 53.51
C GLN A 848 -24.77 -5.91 53.21
N LEU A 849 -24.40 -5.71 51.95
CA LEU A 849 -22.98 -5.64 51.51
C LEU A 849 -22.44 -4.24 51.86
N MET A 850 -21.53 -4.15 52.76
CA MET A 850 -20.94 -2.92 53.25
C MET A 850 -19.81 -2.42 52.38
N ASP A 851 -19.02 -3.32 51.86
CA ASP A 851 -17.94 -3.07 50.93
C ASP A 851 -17.86 -4.18 49.89
N SER A 852 -18.11 -3.81 48.65
CA SER A 852 -18.12 -4.79 47.54
C SER A 852 -16.73 -5.25 47.13
N ALA A 853 -15.68 -4.48 47.39
CA ALA A 853 -14.32 -4.86 47.09
C ALA A 853 -13.70 -5.81 48.14
N LEU A 854 -14.06 -5.61 49.41
CA LEU A 854 -13.62 -6.42 50.51
C LEU A 854 -14.59 -7.60 50.82
N GLY A 855 -15.75 -7.63 50.19
CA GLY A 855 -16.76 -8.64 50.47
C GLY A 855 -17.41 -8.52 51.86
N SER A 856 -17.26 -7.37 52.53
CA SER A 856 -17.76 -7.20 53.91
C SER A 856 -19.27 -7.12 53.97
N VAL A 857 -19.88 -8.00 54.74
CA VAL A 857 -21.32 -8.18 54.84
C VAL A 857 -21.79 -8.10 56.32
N THR A 858 -22.90 -7.45 56.51
CA THR A 858 -23.64 -7.48 57.77
C THR A 858 -24.97 -8.20 57.55
N PHE A 859 -25.23 -9.26 58.27
CA PHE A 859 -26.52 -9.91 58.37
C PHE A 859 -27.20 -9.53 59.70
N SER A 860 -28.42 -9.07 59.60
CA SER A 860 -29.28 -8.72 60.78
C SER A 860 -30.49 -9.65 60.78
N PRO A 861 -30.56 -10.62 61.72
CA PRO A 861 -31.72 -11.49 61.87
C PRO A 861 -32.98 -10.69 62.08
N SER A 862 -34.16 -11.23 61.67
CA SER A 862 -35.46 -10.59 61.88
C SER A 862 -35.91 -10.64 63.37
N GLY A 863 -35.29 -11.50 64.13
CA GLY A 863 -35.62 -11.71 65.51
C GLY A 863 -36.92 -12.51 65.73
N ASP A 864 -37.41 -13.19 64.72
CA ASP A 864 -38.62 -13.94 64.75
C ASP A 864 -38.52 -15.43 64.30
N SER A 865 -37.33 -15.90 63.96
CA SER A 865 -37.05 -17.23 63.50
C SER A 865 -35.72 -17.77 64.01
N VAL A 866 -35.60 -19.08 64.16
CA VAL A 866 -34.35 -19.84 64.35
C VAL A 866 -34.08 -20.75 63.16
N GLU A 867 -34.85 -20.64 62.07
CA GLU A 867 -34.61 -21.39 60.85
C GLU A 867 -33.38 -20.87 60.14
N PRO A 868 -32.52 -21.74 59.56
CA PRO A 868 -31.34 -21.31 58.79
C PRO A 868 -31.70 -20.46 57.58
N VAL A 869 -30.92 -19.44 57.27
CA VAL A 869 -31.09 -18.62 56.10
C VAL A 869 -29.98 -18.88 55.09
N SER A 870 -30.32 -18.83 53.78
CA SER A 870 -29.35 -19.00 52.69
C SER A 870 -29.36 -17.75 51.83
N VAL A 871 -28.13 -17.27 51.54
CA VAL A 871 -27.89 -16.10 50.70
C VAL A 871 -26.94 -16.51 49.60
N SER A 872 -27.30 -16.22 48.35
CA SER A 872 -26.44 -16.48 47.20
C SER A 872 -25.64 -15.23 46.81
N PHE A 873 -24.41 -15.42 46.39
CA PHE A 873 -23.53 -14.37 45.94
C PHE A 873 -22.70 -14.84 44.77
N ILE A 874 -22.16 -13.90 44.01
CA ILE A 874 -21.10 -14.07 43.02
C ILE A 874 -19.93 -13.16 43.37
N VAL A 875 -18.81 -13.51 42.82
CA VAL A 875 -17.65 -12.64 42.73
C VAL A 875 -17.32 -12.41 41.27
N LYS A 876 -16.89 -11.22 40.89
CA LYS A 876 -16.52 -10.92 39.54
C LYS A 876 -15.19 -10.13 39.52
N ASP A 877 -14.39 -10.39 38.47
CA ASP A 877 -13.32 -9.55 38.05
C ASP A 877 -13.86 -8.41 37.14
N SER A 878 -13.00 -7.78 36.34
CA SER A 878 -13.40 -6.75 35.37
C SER A 878 -14.08 -7.28 34.12
N LEU A 879 -13.99 -8.59 33.83
CA LEU A 879 -14.37 -9.22 32.58
C LEU A 879 -15.47 -10.30 32.74
N VAL A 880 -15.40 -11.12 33.80
CA VAL A 880 -16.26 -12.32 33.94
C VAL A 880 -16.83 -12.44 35.39
N GLU A 881 -17.94 -13.11 35.56
CA GLU A 881 -18.56 -13.46 36.86
C GLU A 881 -18.26 -14.93 37.22
N SER A 882 -18.07 -15.20 38.54
CA SER A 882 -17.97 -16.56 39.03
C SER A 882 -19.30 -17.30 38.90
N GLU A 883 -19.28 -18.62 39.14
CA GLU A 883 -20.48 -19.36 39.44
C GLU A 883 -21.16 -18.84 40.71
N LEU A 884 -22.44 -19.27 40.91
CA LEU A 884 -23.24 -18.86 42.06
C LEU A 884 -22.79 -19.64 43.29
N HIS A 885 -22.43 -18.95 44.37
CA HIS A 885 -22.06 -19.53 45.67
C HIS A 885 -23.04 -19.13 46.76
N ASN A 886 -23.07 -19.90 47.85
CA ASN A 886 -24.05 -19.72 48.93
C ASN A 886 -23.36 -19.53 50.28
N VAL A 887 -23.92 -18.62 51.09
CA VAL A 887 -23.68 -18.51 52.53
C VAL A 887 -24.92 -19.03 53.24
N VAL A 888 -24.74 -20.06 54.06
CA VAL A 888 -25.80 -20.57 54.95
C VAL A 888 -25.49 -20.03 56.34
N ILE A 889 -26.46 -19.35 56.97
CA ILE A 889 -26.34 -18.81 58.33
C ILE A 889 -27.32 -19.59 59.21
N GLU A 890 -26.80 -20.35 60.13
CA GLU A 890 -27.59 -21.07 61.15
C GLU A 890 -27.94 -20.09 62.27
N LEU A 891 -29.24 -19.96 62.56
CA LEU A 891 -29.72 -19.18 63.67
C LEU A 891 -29.87 -20.03 64.89
N THR A 892 -29.15 -19.74 65.95
CA THR A 892 -29.13 -20.54 67.17
C THR A 892 -29.96 -19.91 68.28
N ASN A 893 -30.51 -20.76 69.15
CA ASN A 893 -31.11 -20.43 70.42
C ASN A 893 -30.64 -21.49 71.43
N THR A 894 -30.41 -21.12 72.71
CA THR A 894 -30.10 -22.00 73.79
C THR A 894 -31.21 -21.93 74.81
N ALA A 895 -31.90 -23.05 75.09
CA ALA A 895 -33.03 -23.12 76.08
C ALA A 895 -32.57 -22.63 77.47
N PRO A 896 -33.40 -21.89 78.13
CA PRO A 896 -33.07 -21.36 79.47
C PRO A 896 -32.95 -22.51 80.49
N GLN A 897 -32.10 -22.33 81.50
CA GLN A 897 -31.92 -23.24 82.59
C GLN A 897 -32.52 -22.70 83.90
N ALA A 898 -33.71 -23.22 84.25
CA ALA A 898 -34.32 -22.92 85.53
C ALA A 898 -33.73 -23.79 86.69
N GLN A 899 -33.76 -23.35 87.88
CA GLN A 899 -33.21 -24.00 89.07
C GLN A 899 -34.23 -24.15 90.14
N ASN A 900 -34.12 -25.25 90.88
CA ASN A 900 -34.95 -25.46 92.11
C ASN A 900 -34.65 -24.38 93.13
N VAL A 901 -35.69 -23.84 93.76
CA VAL A 901 -35.51 -22.82 94.78
C VAL A 901 -36.28 -23.19 96.07
N THR A 902 -35.66 -22.85 97.15
CA THR A 902 -36.19 -23.21 98.47
C THR A 902 -36.34 -22.02 99.38
N TYR A 903 -37.48 -21.83 100.01
CA TYR A 903 -37.80 -20.74 100.96
C TYR A 903 -38.26 -21.33 102.26
N ASN A 904 -38.17 -20.53 103.33
CA ASN A 904 -38.64 -20.86 104.63
C ASN A 904 -39.61 -19.76 105.14
N THR A 905 -40.76 -20.13 105.74
CA THR A 905 -41.68 -19.16 106.32
C THR A 905 -42.46 -19.76 107.48
N SER A 906 -43.25 -18.96 108.10
CA SER A 906 -44.10 -19.37 109.21
C SER A 906 -45.57 -19.24 108.87
N TYR A 907 -46.40 -19.91 109.56
CA TYR A 907 -47.84 -19.89 109.31
C TYR A 907 -48.41 -18.46 109.14
N LYS A 908 -49.20 -18.23 108.08
CA LYS A 908 -49.76 -16.91 107.62
C LYS A 908 -48.70 -15.80 107.27
N SER A 909 -47.48 -16.13 107.37
CA SER A 909 -46.45 -15.16 106.80
C SER A 909 -46.28 -15.32 105.29
N GLU A 910 -46.45 -14.23 104.55
CA GLU A 910 -46.28 -14.22 103.09
C GLU A 910 -44.79 -14.44 102.76
N VAL A 911 -44.55 -15.29 101.81
CA VAL A 911 -43.25 -15.46 101.18
C VAL A 911 -43.22 -14.65 99.91
N ASN A 912 -42.23 -13.71 99.81
CA ASN A 912 -41.93 -13.04 98.62
C ASN A 912 -40.68 -13.73 98.02
N GLY A 913 -40.85 -14.52 96.97
CA GLY A 913 -39.83 -15.33 96.32
C GLY A 913 -39.67 -14.86 94.90
N ARG A 914 -38.70 -15.50 94.32
CA ARG A 914 -38.37 -15.35 92.89
C ARG A 914 -38.03 -16.68 92.29
N PHE A 915 -38.57 -16.96 91.12
CA PHE A 915 -38.07 -18.03 90.26
C PHE A 915 -36.62 -17.76 89.82
N SER A 916 -35.83 -18.76 89.69
CA SER A 916 -34.40 -18.66 89.32
C SER A 916 -34.19 -19.37 88.00
N ALA A 917 -33.75 -18.63 86.98
CA ALA A 917 -33.26 -19.19 85.74
C ALA A 917 -32.12 -18.36 85.21
N LEU A 918 -31.27 -19.01 84.39
CA LEU A 918 -30.20 -18.39 83.65
C LEU A 918 -30.43 -18.78 82.20
N ASP A 919 -30.28 -17.84 81.31
CA ASP A 919 -30.12 -18.03 79.88
C ASP A 919 -28.76 -17.74 79.45
N SER A 920 -28.14 -18.66 78.66
CA SER A 920 -26.75 -18.51 78.21
C SER A 920 -26.60 -17.44 77.15
N ASP A 921 -27.69 -17.18 76.38
CA ASP A 921 -27.66 -16.20 75.30
C ASP A 921 -28.18 -14.82 75.76
N ASN A 922 -28.59 -14.75 77.12
CA ASN A 922 -29.16 -13.56 77.75
C ASN A 922 -30.52 -13.13 77.17
N ASP A 923 -31.29 -14.09 76.73
CA ASP A 923 -32.58 -13.83 76.22
C ASP A 923 -33.58 -13.43 77.33
N THR A 924 -34.61 -12.73 76.98
CA THR A 924 -35.65 -12.32 77.91
C THR A 924 -36.46 -13.51 78.35
N LEU A 925 -36.50 -13.74 79.64
CA LEU A 925 -37.22 -14.88 80.17
C LEU A 925 -38.60 -14.53 80.68
N GLU A 926 -39.54 -15.40 80.35
CA GLU A 926 -40.90 -15.43 80.96
C GLU A 926 -41.01 -16.71 81.84
N PHE A 927 -41.67 -16.61 82.97
CA PHE A 927 -41.88 -17.71 83.86
C PHE A 927 -43.36 -18.19 83.86
N GLU A 928 -43.56 -19.49 83.82
CA GLU A 928 -44.86 -20.15 83.80
C GLU A 928 -44.91 -21.18 84.94
N VAL A 929 -45.96 -21.12 85.74
CA VAL A 929 -46.17 -22.14 86.73
C VAL A 929 -46.89 -23.35 86.13
N VAL A 930 -46.21 -24.49 86.25
CA VAL A 930 -46.65 -25.77 85.64
C VAL A 930 -47.55 -26.53 86.52
N THR A 931 -47.30 -26.55 87.87
CA THR A 931 -48.24 -27.17 88.87
C THR A 931 -48.48 -26.16 89.98
N GLU A 932 -49.77 -25.99 90.36
CA GLU A 932 -50.19 -25.11 91.44
C GLU A 932 -49.71 -25.63 92.80
N PRO A 933 -49.46 -24.79 93.77
CA PRO A 933 -49.05 -25.19 95.12
C PRO A 933 -50.07 -26.11 95.77
N ASN A 934 -49.49 -27.18 96.37
CA ASN A 934 -50.36 -28.14 97.11
C ASN A 934 -51.06 -27.55 98.28
N SER A 935 -50.70 -26.35 98.79
CA SER A 935 -51.33 -25.58 99.87
C SER A 935 -51.02 -24.14 99.82
N GLY A 936 -51.94 -23.26 100.16
CA GLY A 936 -51.65 -21.79 100.11
C GLY A 936 -52.20 -21.10 98.84
N THR A 937 -52.06 -19.80 98.77
CA THR A 937 -52.47 -18.99 97.59
C THR A 937 -51.22 -18.41 96.97
N LEU A 938 -51.03 -18.69 95.68
CA LEU A 938 -49.84 -18.21 94.84
C LEU A 938 -50.36 -17.08 93.97
N THR A 939 -49.59 -16.06 93.84
CA THR A 939 -49.58 -15.06 92.78
C THR A 939 -48.15 -14.84 92.24
N PHE A 940 -47.99 -14.62 90.98
CA PHE A 940 -46.67 -14.39 90.40
C PHE A 940 -46.74 -13.46 89.23
N GLU A 941 -45.62 -12.84 88.86
CA GLU A 941 -45.40 -11.98 87.70
C GLU A 941 -44.60 -12.76 86.69
N PRO A 942 -45.11 -13.09 85.50
CA PRO A 942 -44.36 -13.88 84.49
C PRO A 942 -43.05 -13.26 84.05
N ASP A 943 -43.07 -11.94 83.85
CA ASP A 943 -41.89 -11.25 83.24
C ASP A 943 -40.66 -11.08 84.21
N THR A 944 -40.97 -10.99 85.52
CA THR A 944 -39.96 -10.78 86.58
C THR A 944 -39.66 -12.04 87.37
N GLY A 945 -40.47 -13.05 87.26
CA GLY A 945 -40.42 -14.29 88.06
C GLY A 945 -40.62 -14.08 89.54
N LEU A 946 -41.11 -12.91 89.95
CA LEU A 946 -41.44 -12.62 91.32
C LEU A 946 -42.79 -13.37 91.72
N PHE A 947 -42.75 -14.01 92.84
CA PHE A 947 -44.01 -14.65 93.36
C PHE A 947 -44.28 -14.39 94.81
N LYS A 948 -45.54 -14.48 95.22
CA LYS A 948 -46.01 -14.37 96.57
C LYS A 948 -46.80 -15.58 96.88
N LEU A 949 -46.50 -16.23 98.03
CA LEU A 949 -47.20 -17.33 98.48
C LEU A 949 -47.58 -17.11 99.96
N THR A 950 -48.86 -17.25 100.27
CA THR A 950 -49.41 -17.21 101.69
C THR A 950 -49.87 -18.61 102.10
N PRO A 951 -49.21 -19.23 103.07
CA PRO A 951 -49.57 -20.57 103.57
C PRO A 951 -50.85 -20.51 104.39
N THR A 952 -51.72 -21.55 104.29
CA THR A 952 -53.03 -21.58 104.97
C THR A 952 -53.17 -22.63 106.05
N SER A 953 -52.25 -23.64 106.16
CA SER A 953 -52.23 -24.70 107.10
C SER A 953 -51.54 -24.37 108.45
N GLU A 954 -52.10 -24.72 109.56
CA GLU A 954 -51.59 -24.45 110.95
C GLU A 954 -50.52 -25.37 111.43
N SER A 955 -50.24 -26.50 110.68
CA SER A 955 -49.18 -27.50 111.05
C SER A 955 -47.94 -27.29 110.30
N ASP A 956 -46.79 -27.75 110.73
CA ASP A 956 -45.57 -27.88 109.99
C ASP A 956 -45.85 -28.59 108.67
N HIS A 957 -45.50 -28.04 107.55
CA HIS A 957 -45.67 -28.69 106.22
C HIS A 957 -44.76 -28.09 105.14
N VAL A 958 -44.63 -28.75 104.03
CA VAL A 958 -43.87 -28.35 102.91
C VAL A 958 -44.83 -28.02 101.79
N VAL A 959 -44.78 -26.77 101.23
CA VAL A 959 -45.50 -26.35 100.05
C VAL A 959 -44.62 -26.57 98.91
N THR A 960 -45.12 -27.31 97.92
CA THR A 960 -44.36 -27.43 96.63
C THR A 960 -45.20 -27.00 95.41
N PHE A 961 -44.61 -26.41 94.48
CA PHE A 961 -45.19 -26.13 93.15
C PHE A 961 -44.05 -26.09 92.14
N SER A 962 -44.37 -26.25 90.79
CA SER A 962 -43.28 -26.29 89.77
C SER A 962 -43.48 -25.15 88.76
N TYR A 963 -42.33 -24.79 88.16
CA TYR A 963 -42.30 -23.77 87.12
C TYR A 963 -41.30 -24.11 86.05
N VAL A 964 -41.44 -23.45 84.89
CA VAL A 964 -40.52 -23.40 83.82
C VAL A 964 -40.14 -21.93 83.52
N ALA A 965 -38.94 -21.69 83.02
CA ALA A 965 -38.59 -20.45 82.38
C ALA A 965 -38.67 -20.68 80.91
N LYS A 966 -39.19 -19.70 80.18
CA LYS A 966 -39.28 -19.70 78.68
C LYS A 966 -38.54 -18.49 78.12
N ASP A 967 -37.82 -18.74 77.08
CA ASP A 967 -37.44 -17.71 76.11
C ASP A 967 -38.48 -17.67 74.97
N LYS A 968 -38.14 -17.00 73.83
CA LYS A 968 -39.06 -16.89 72.69
C LYS A 968 -39.35 -18.22 72.01
N PHE A 969 -38.35 -19.11 71.96
CA PHE A 969 -38.41 -20.36 71.17
C PHE A 969 -38.41 -21.60 71.99
N ASP A 970 -37.77 -21.62 73.16
CA ASP A 970 -37.63 -22.83 74.01
C ASP A 970 -38.09 -22.64 75.46
N SER A 971 -38.14 -23.77 76.18
CA SER A 971 -38.55 -23.81 77.60
C SER A 971 -37.52 -24.64 78.41
N SER A 972 -37.23 -24.19 79.60
CA SER A 972 -36.36 -24.94 80.52
C SER A 972 -37.01 -26.26 80.97
N ALA A 973 -36.23 -27.13 81.56
CA ALA A 973 -36.75 -28.27 82.30
C ALA A 973 -37.56 -27.77 83.46
N VAL A 974 -38.66 -28.52 83.85
CA VAL A 974 -39.55 -28.18 84.99
C VAL A 974 -38.72 -28.24 86.31
N GLN A 975 -38.81 -27.15 87.09
CA GLN A 975 -38.11 -27.02 88.35
C GLN A 975 -39.09 -26.81 89.47
N THR A 976 -38.70 -27.13 90.72
CA THR A 976 -39.60 -27.12 91.92
C THR A 976 -39.22 -25.98 92.85
N VAL A 977 -40.27 -25.28 93.22
CA VAL A 977 -40.21 -24.35 94.38
C VAL A 977 -40.60 -25.11 95.62
N THR A 978 -39.72 -25.13 96.60
CA THR A 978 -40.04 -25.73 97.90
C THR A 978 -40.12 -24.64 98.99
N ILE A 979 -41.20 -24.60 99.71
CA ILE A 979 -41.38 -23.69 100.85
C ILE A 979 -41.66 -24.47 102.12
N ASN A 980 -40.70 -24.46 103.04
CA ASN A 980 -40.83 -25.07 104.34
C ASN A 980 -41.65 -24.11 105.24
N VAL A 981 -42.77 -24.52 105.70
CA VAL A 981 -43.67 -23.73 106.57
C VAL A 981 -43.61 -24.27 108.01
N GLU A 982 -43.12 -23.47 108.91
CA GLU A 982 -43.23 -23.72 110.38
C GLU A 982 -44.59 -23.42 110.88
N GLY A 983 -45.22 -24.40 111.59
CA GLY A 983 -46.55 -24.25 112.14
C GLY A 983 -46.62 -23.31 113.37
N LYS A 984 -47.75 -23.15 113.84
CA LYS A 984 -48.05 -22.32 114.98
C LYS A 984 -47.47 -22.96 116.21
N GLN A 985 -46.35 -22.46 116.77
CA GLN A 985 -45.79 -23.01 118.08
C GLN A 985 -46.60 -22.64 119.24
N ALA A 986 -46.96 -23.70 120.07
CA ALA A 986 -47.50 -23.55 121.46
C ALA A 986 -46.43 -23.06 122.35
N ALA A 987 -46.77 -22.02 123.20
CA ALA A 987 -45.83 -21.41 124.12
C ALA A 987 -45.37 -22.40 125.21
N ALA A 988 -44.15 -22.63 125.43
CA ALA A 988 -43.53 -23.30 126.55
C ALA A 988 -42.46 -22.42 127.28
N LEU A 989 -42.58 -22.43 128.55
CA LEU A 989 -41.88 -21.62 129.58
C LEU A 989 -40.34 -21.77 129.55
N ALA A 990 -39.77 -20.73 130.00
CA ALA A 990 -38.35 -20.42 130.29
C ALA A 990 -37.71 -21.25 131.42
N THR A 991 -36.53 -21.51 131.38
CA THR A 991 -35.51 -21.18 132.45
C THR A 991 -34.13 -21.64 132.09
N PRO A 992 -33.09 -21.25 132.80
CA PRO A 992 -31.99 -20.52 132.25
C PRO A 992 -30.63 -21.18 132.51
N SER A 993 -29.56 -20.52 132.12
CA SER A 993 -28.15 -20.53 132.61
C SER A 993 -27.35 -21.65 131.94
N SER A 994 -26.15 -21.53 131.74
CA SER A 994 -25.11 -20.68 132.09
C SER A 994 -23.85 -21.11 131.27
N ASP A 995 -23.26 -20.18 130.87
CA ASP A 995 -21.81 -19.80 130.99
C ASP A 995 -20.74 -20.60 130.28
N SER A 996 -19.79 -19.86 129.88
CA SER A 996 -18.39 -20.04 129.58
C SER A 996 -17.98 -20.79 128.29
N GLY A 997 -17.20 -20.33 127.58
CA GLY A 997 -16.19 -19.38 127.53
C GLY A 997 -15.22 -19.63 126.35
N SER A 998 -14.74 -18.56 125.94
CA SER A 998 -13.46 -18.41 125.31
C SER A 998 -13.07 -19.32 124.12
N SER A 999 -12.67 -18.76 123.25
CA SER A 999 -11.76 -17.80 122.75
C SER A 999 -11.09 -18.18 121.46
N SER A 1000 -10.90 -17.18 120.70
CA SER A 1000 -9.77 -16.96 119.77
C SER A 1000 -9.59 -17.91 118.58
N GLY A 1001 -9.48 -17.39 117.58
CA GLY A 1001 -8.79 -16.39 117.00
C GLY A 1001 -8.39 -16.74 115.62
N GLY A 1002 -8.31 -15.91 114.85
CA GLY A 1002 -7.35 -15.31 113.96
C GLY A 1002 -7.46 -15.83 112.56
N SER A 1003 -7.81 -14.91 111.77
CA SER A 1003 -6.87 -14.05 111.18
C SER A 1003 -6.26 -14.68 109.88
N ILE A 1004 -6.67 -14.09 108.84
CA ILE A 1004 -5.80 -13.15 108.08
C ILE A 1004 -5.22 -13.76 106.81
N TYR A 1005 -5.45 -13.04 105.80
CA TYR A 1005 -4.60 -12.63 104.68
C TYR A 1005 -4.27 -13.69 103.65
N TYR A 1006 -4.21 -13.27 102.52
CA TYR A 1006 -3.69 -12.39 101.57
C TYR A 1006 -3.67 -13.08 100.23
N LEU A 1007 -4.10 -12.44 99.24
CA LEU A 1007 -3.44 -11.47 98.29
C LEU A 1007 -2.58 -12.07 97.26
N LEU A 1008 -2.86 -11.70 96.13
CA LEU A 1008 -1.93 -11.25 95.07
C LEU A 1008 -1.19 -12.26 94.26
N THR A 1009 -1.34 -12.03 93.12
CA THR A 1009 -0.41 -11.49 92.07
C THR A 1009 0.24 -12.58 91.33
N LEU A 1010 0.25 -12.17 90.21
CA LEU A 1010 1.13 -11.64 89.19
C LEU A 1010 1.60 -12.69 88.18
N LEU A 1011 1.36 -12.36 86.99
CA LEU A 1011 2.38 -11.79 86.02
C LEU A 1011 3.47 -12.71 85.66
N SER A 1012 3.60 -12.83 84.40
CA SER A 1012 4.73 -12.49 83.54
C SER A 1012 4.76 -13.42 82.30
N VAL A 1013 4.67 -12.84 81.24
CA VAL A 1013 5.66 -12.10 80.47
C VAL A 1013 6.82 -12.92 79.97
N VAL A 1014 7.06 -12.70 78.73
CA VAL A 1014 8.34 -12.75 77.99
C VAL A 1014 8.45 -13.86 76.99
N LEU A 1015 8.32 -13.51 75.75
CA LEU A 1015 9.26 -12.86 74.81
C LEU A 1015 10.16 -13.82 74.03
N PHE A 1016 10.29 -13.43 72.79
CA PHE A 1016 11.32 -13.71 71.80
C PHE A 1016 11.22 -15.08 71.06
N GLY A 1017 11.29 -15.07 69.84
CA GLY A 1017 12.22 -14.43 68.96
C GLY A 1017 11.95 -14.66 67.47
N ARG A 1018 12.22 -13.59 66.84
CA ARG A 1018 12.70 -13.42 65.47
C ARG A 1018 13.48 -14.57 64.83
N ARG A 1019 13.22 -14.83 63.58
CA ARG A 1019 14.22 -14.80 62.43
C ARG A 1019 13.45 -15.17 61.16
N ARG A 1020 13.34 -14.26 60.21
CA ARG A 1020 14.21 -13.95 59.05
C ARG A 1020 14.87 -15.17 58.42
N PHE A 1021 14.57 -15.37 57.22
CA PHE A 1021 15.34 -15.38 55.95
C PHE A 1021 14.58 -16.21 54.96
N ASN A 1022 14.40 -15.87 53.78
CA ASN A 1022 14.79 -15.21 52.54
C ASN A 1022 13.58 -15.04 51.67
#